data_c4caa6ff67b909b86e48b1f39c7834d8
#
_entry.id   c4caa6ff67b909b86e48b1f39c7834d8
#
_cell.length_a   1.000
_cell.length_b   1.000
_cell.length_c   1.000
_cell.angle_alpha   90.00
_cell.angle_beta   90.00
_cell.angle_gamma   90.00
#
_symmetry.space_group_name_H-M   'P 1'
#
loop_
_entity.id
_entity.type
_entity.pdbx_description
1 polymer ?
#
loop_
_entity_poly.entity_id
_entity_poly.type
_entity_poly.pdbx_seq_one_letter_code
_entity_poly.pdbx_strand_id
1 'polypeptide(L)'
;MRHQRIFGATTPLLLGAALLFGGSSTAQAACGLQSADNKIKHVVHIQFDNVHLRRDNPNVPSDLEQMPNLLNFMQNNGTVSGNHFTPLISHTATDILTVLTGAYGDRMGVPVANSYGFFRNDGSVGFSSSFLYWTALAADGKPELLSENGKIFPAPWAPFTRAGCDVGAYSIANMEFESVPGDVRTVFGIGSPEDIAVSAALNLPRTAANAPARQAPSTDYLGIAVHCALGSPLCNNSHARADALPDEPGGYTGFSALFGNVNVAPVICAAAPAGCNGSGAVKDTDGGVIADPYGRPGFPNTFSPLAKQSLGYAATMLEAGIPVVYVYLADAHDRNPVPLDPTTNLPGAAHAFGAGEAEYVAQLKAYDVAFGKFFARLAADGINKDNTLFFVTADENDHFVGGPASPANCDGIHVPCTYAQIGEIDTFLDRLLLTQRNNTTPFDIHFDDAPTFYIHGNPGPQDPLTRTLERDVDALQVTNPITNRVEKLNVFMADRAEMTLLHMITSNPARSPSFTMFGNPDYFNETSSASTGLGHDCSQAPACVFEGPGFAWNHGDVQKQITRTWMGMVGPGVIHAGRDDRVFSDHTDLRPTMIALAGLKDDYAHDGRVLIEFLDDHALPKSLRRSENFIELAQVYKQLNAPLGSVGLDSLRLANRSILGDDAGYAKFLATIADITTQRDALAAEIKPLLEAAAFDNQPIKEQQEDQLVRRARAIIDRVADLAHDEHDHDHDRH
;
A
#
# COMPACT_ATOMS: atom_id res chain seq x y z
N MET A 1 81.20 13.70 -36.76
CA MET A 1 82.45 13.83 -35.99
C MET A 1 82.24 13.05 -34.72
N ARG A 2 82.83 11.89 -34.62
CA ARG A 2 83.90 11.52 -33.63
C ARG A 2 83.46 11.71 -32.18
N HIS A 3 83.54 10.85 -31.23
CA HIS A 3 84.27 9.58 -30.97
C HIS A 3 83.69 9.00 -29.66
N GLN A 4 83.56 7.86 -29.43
CA GLN A 4 84.33 6.65 -29.02
C GLN A 4 83.94 6.19 -27.57
N ARG A 5 83.49 4.99 -27.54
CA ARG A 5 83.76 3.82 -26.71
C ARG A 5 84.43 4.01 -25.34
N ILE A 6 83.95 3.26 -24.33
CA ILE A 6 84.74 2.27 -23.58
C ILE A 6 83.78 1.26 -22.89
N PHE A 7 84.25 0.00 -22.89
CA PHE A 7 83.64 -1.20 -22.33
C PHE A 7 83.77 -1.26 -20.80
N GLY A 8 82.83 -1.91 -20.12
CA GLY A 8 82.98 -2.42 -18.76
C GLY A 8 81.92 -3.49 -18.51
N ALA A 9 82.37 -4.74 -18.43
CA ALA A 9 81.54 -5.90 -18.10
C ALA A 9 81.37 -6.01 -16.58
N THR A 10 80.12 -6.25 -16.15
CA THR A 10 79.89 -6.88 -14.81
C THR A 10 78.61 -7.72 -14.83
N THR A 11 78.68 -8.81 -14.24
CA THR A 11 77.86 -9.98 -13.95
C THR A 11 76.36 -9.74 -13.68
N PRO A 12 75.43 -10.66 -14.09
CA PRO A 12 74.04 -10.55 -13.79
C PRO A 12 73.69 -11.09 -12.41
N LEU A 13 73.11 -10.27 -11.54
CA LEU A 13 72.37 -10.69 -10.37
C LEU A 13 70.93 -10.99 -10.79
N LEU A 14 70.50 -12.25 -10.63
CA LEU A 14 69.13 -12.69 -10.71
C LEU A 14 68.36 -12.16 -9.49
N LEU A 15 67.55 -11.08 -9.66
CA LEU A 15 66.49 -10.71 -8.72
C LEU A 15 65.20 -11.33 -9.22
N GLY A 16 64.67 -12.32 -8.49
CA GLY A 16 63.34 -12.84 -8.65
C GLY A 16 62.27 -11.78 -8.32
N ALA A 17 61.60 -11.29 -9.32
CA ALA A 17 60.39 -10.46 -9.15
C ALA A 17 59.23 -11.38 -8.76
N ALA A 18 58.87 -11.43 -7.46
CA ALA A 18 57.60 -11.96 -7.00
C ALA A 18 56.50 -11.00 -7.48
N LEU A 19 55.77 -11.39 -8.53
CA LEU A 19 54.52 -10.77 -8.93
C LEU A 19 53.49 -11.00 -7.81
N LEU A 20 53.36 -10.05 -6.90
CA LEU A 20 52.20 -9.90 -6.06
C LEU A 20 51.02 -9.53 -6.96
N PHE A 21 50.22 -10.51 -7.35
CA PHE A 21 48.84 -10.27 -7.78
C PHE A 21 48.08 -9.72 -6.56
N GLY A 22 48.13 -8.43 -6.35
CA GLY A 22 47.18 -7.72 -5.55
C GLY A 22 45.82 -7.80 -6.25
N GLY A 23 45.02 -8.78 -5.88
CA GLY A 23 43.60 -8.74 -6.15
C GLY A 23 43.07 -7.47 -5.53
N SER A 24 42.72 -6.48 -6.36
CA SER A 24 41.85 -5.39 -5.94
C SER A 24 40.51 -6.04 -5.61
N SER A 25 40.37 -6.44 -4.31
CA SER A 25 39.05 -6.56 -3.75
C SER A 25 38.41 -5.14 -3.87
N THR A 26 37.51 -4.95 -4.82
CA THR A 26 36.60 -3.82 -4.77
C THR A 26 35.92 -3.93 -3.41
N ALA A 27 36.34 -3.08 -2.47
CA ALA A 27 35.65 -2.99 -1.19
C ALA A 27 34.20 -2.63 -1.53
N GLN A 28 33.30 -3.57 -1.29
CA GLN A 28 31.87 -3.30 -1.34
C GLN A 28 31.62 -2.13 -0.41
N ALA A 29 30.93 -1.11 -0.90
CA ALA A 29 30.48 -0.03 -0.03
C ALA A 29 29.62 -0.66 1.07
N ALA A 30 30.05 -0.53 2.32
CA ALA A 30 29.22 -0.98 3.43
C ALA A 30 27.92 -0.19 3.41
N CYS A 31 26.80 -0.84 3.71
CA CYS A 31 25.51 -0.18 3.84
C CYS A 31 25.62 1.05 4.73
N GLY A 32 25.37 2.22 4.16
CA GLY A 32 25.66 3.52 4.75
C GLY A 32 24.44 4.14 5.42
N LEU A 33 23.65 3.35 6.19
CA LEU A 33 22.63 3.93 7.06
C LEU A 33 23.30 4.86 8.07
N GLN A 34 22.92 6.14 8.06
CA GLN A 34 23.56 7.22 8.83
C GLN A 34 22.65 7.72 9.94
N SER A 35 22.02 6.81 10.70
CA SER A 35 21.24 7.21 11.88
C SER A 35 22.12 8.03 12.84
N ALA A 36 21.52 8.97 13.57
CA ALA A 36 22.22 9.95 14.39
C ALA A 36 23.27 9.36 15.34
N ASP A 37 22.96 8.17 15.88
CA ASP A 37 23.86 7.43 16.79
C ASP A 37 24.58 6.28 16.10
N ASN A 38 24.45 6.13 14.78
CA ASN A 38 24.94 5.00 13.99
C ASN A 38 24.48 3.63 14.54
N LYS A 39 23.32 3.59 15.19
CA LYS A 39 22.78 2.37 15.79
C LYS A 39 21.93 1.55 14.83
N ILE A 40 21.17 2.21 13.92
CA ILE A 40 20.33 1.51 12.95
C ILE A 40 21.24 0.82 11.93
N LYS A 41 21.12 -0.50 11.88
CA LYS A 41 21.83 -1.38 10.95
C LYS A 41 20.88 -2.09 10.00
N HIS A 42 19.62 -2.22 10.42
CA HIS A 42 18.56 -2.87 9.65
C HIS A 42 17.29 -2.03 9.69
N VAL A 43 16.49 -2.13 8.62
CA VAL A 43 15.14 -1.60 8.53
C VAL A 43 14.21 -2.72 8.13
N VAL A 44 13.17 -2.94 8.91
CA VAL A 44 12.14 -3.96 8.65
C VAL A 44 10.80 -3.24 8.59
N HIS A 45 10.22 -3.17 7.40
CA HIS A 45 8.89 -2.65 7.19
C HIS A 45 7.92 -3.81 7.01
N ILE A 46 6.88 -3.86 7.84
CA ILE A 46 5.84 -4.89 7.79
C ILE A 46 4.51 -4.19 7.55
N GLN A 47 3.82 -4.57 6.50
CA GLN A 47 2.50 -4.08 6.18
C GLN A 47 1.51 -5.25 6.18
N PHE A 48 0.50 -5.15 7.03
CA PHE A 48 -0.62 -6.06 7.06
C PHE A 48 -1.68 -5.62 6.07
N ASP A 49 -2.42 -6.59 5.59
CA ASP A 49 -3.72 -6.45 4.99
C ASP A 49 -4.78 -6.51 6.12
N ASN A 50 -5.51 -5.43 6.31
CA ASN A 50 -6.74 -5.28 7.09
C ASN A 50 -6.73 -5.76 8.56
N VAL A 51 -5.59 -5.78 9.25
CA VAL A 51 -5.53 -6.16 10.68
C VAL A 51 -5.90 -4.99 11.60
N HIS A 52 -6.82 -5.20 12.52
CA HIS A 52 -7.42 -4.15 13.35
C HIS A 52 -6.77 -3.95 14.71
N LEU A 53 -6.58 -2.68 15.10
CA LEU A 53 -6.33 -2.25 16.47
C LEU A 53 -7.65 -2.01 17.25
N ARG A 54 -8.75 -1.70 16.56
CA ARG A 54 -10.09 -1.57 17.15
C ARG A 54 -10.75 -2.94 17.31
N ARG A 55 -11.78 -3.00 18.14
CA ARG A 55 -12.63 -4.18 18.27
C ARG A 55 -13.87 -4.07 17.40
N ASP A 56 -14.08 -5.03 16.54
CA ASP A 56 -15.27 -5.13 15.67
C ASP A 56 -16.50 -5.55 16.45
N ASN A 57 -16.31 -6.49 17.37
CA ASN A 57 -17.30 -6.85 18.36
C ASN A 57 -16.78 -6.41 19.75
N PRO A 58 -17.55 -5.61 20.53
CA PRO A 58 -17.08 -5.11 21.83
C PRO A 58 -16.63 -6.18 22.82
N ASN A 59 -17.18 -7.40 22.71
CA ASN A 59 -16.85 -8.53 23.59
C ASN A 59 -15.62 -9.30 23.12
N VAL A 60 -15.25 -9.20 21.84
CA VAL A 60 -14.11 -9.90 21.24
C VAL A 60 -12.89 -8.99 21.25
N PRO A 61 -11.71 -9.47 21.70
CA PRO A 61 -10.48 -8.69 21.56
C PRO A 61 -10.20 -8.36 20.09
N SER A 62 -9.59 -7.20 19.83
CA SER A 62 -9.16 -6.83 18.47
C SER A 62 -8.10 -7.81 17.96
N ASP A 63 -7.81 -7.76 16.67
CA ASP A 63 -6.81 -8.63 16.05
C ASP A 63 -5.44 -8.46 16.72
N LEU A 64 -5.01 -7.21 16.93
CA LEU A 64 -3.75 -6.94 17.62
C LEU A 64 -3.77 -7.38 19.09
N GLU A 65 -4.90 -7.27 19.79
CA GLU A 65 -5.02 -7.80 21.16
C GLU A 65 -4.90 -9.34 21.19
N GLN A 66 -5.25 -10.01 20.07
CA GLN A 66 -5.07 -11.45 19.89
C GLN A 66 -3.67 -11.84 19.41
N MET A 67 -2.82 -10.85 19.09
CA MET A 67 -1.41 -11.02 18.72
C MET A 67 -0.46 -10.40 19.77
N PRO A 68 -0.43 -10.93 21.02
CA PRO A 68 0.34 -10.32 22.12
C PRO A 68 1.85 -10.31 21.92
N ASN A 69 2.45 -11.24 21.15
CA ASN A 69 3.88 -11.17 20.82
C ASN A 69 4.20 -9.92 19.98
N LEU A 70 3.36 -9.60 19.00
CA LEU A 70 3.51 -8.40 18.18
C LEU A 70 3.13 -7.14 18.97
N LEU A 71 1.92 -7.09 19.54
CA LEU A 71 1.42 -5.89 20.21
C LEU A 71 2.32 -5.47 21.38
N ASN A 72 2.72 -6.43 22.23
CA ASN A 72 3.63 -6.16 23.34
C ASN A 72 5.03 -5.76 22.88
N PHE A 73 5.51 -6.34 21.77
CA PHE A 73 6.79 -5.92 21.19
C PHE A 73 6.76 -4.43 20.82
N MET A 74 5.70 -3.97 20.16
CA MET A 74 5.54 -2.57 19.77
C MET A 74 5.32 -1.65 20.97
N GLN A 75 4.37 -1.97 21.86
CA GLN A 75 4.00 -1.09 22.98
C GLN A 75 5.08 -1.00 24.06
N ASN A 76 5.79 -2.10 24.33
CA ASN A 76 6.80 -2.13 25.40
C ASN A 76 8.17 -1.62 24.96
N ASN A 77 8.41 -1.49 23.65
CA ASN A 77 9.73 -1.10 23.10
C ASN A 77 9.66 0.12 22.17
N GLY A 78 8.48 0.70 21.98
CA GLY A 78 8.29 1.79 21.03
C GLY A 78 6.95 2.50 21.19
N THR A 79 6.35 2.88 20.08
CA THR A 79 5.09 3.63 20.02
C THR A 79 4.13 2.97 19.05
N VAL A 80 2.88 2.82 19.46
CA VAL A 80 1.74 2.46 18.60
C VAL A 80 0.81 3.66 18.48
N SER A 81 0.62 4.19 17.28
CA SER A 81 -0.37 5.22 17.00
C SER A 81 -1.68 4.59 16.55
N GLY A 82 -2.78 4.90 17.22
CA GLY A 82 -4.13 4.52 16.84
C GLY A 82 -4.95 5.70 16.27
N ASN A 83 -4.30 6.82 15.95
CA ASN A 83 -4.90 7.95 15.22
C ASN A 83 -4.20 8.16 13.88
N HIS A 84 -4.04 7.06 13.17
CA HIS A 84 -3.37 6.95 11.87
C HIS A 84 -4.41 6.66 10.81
N PHE A 85 -4.27 7.29 9.62
CA PHE A 85 -5.28 7.25 8.57
C PHE A 85 -4.70 6.82 7.24
N THR A 86 -5.56 6.24 6.42
CA THR A 86 -5.30 5.92 5.01
C THR A 86 -5.34 7.16 4.12
N PRO A 87 -4.97 7.09 2.84
CA PRO A 87 -5.44 8.02 1.81
C PRO A 87 -6.91 7.74 1.42
N LEU A 88 -7.41 8.35 0.35
CA LEU A 88 -8.64 7.98 -0.32
C LEU A 88 -8.35 7.53 -1.77
N ILE A 89 -8.95 6.48 -2.26
CA ILE A 89 -9.86 5.55 -1.56
C ILE A 89 -9.00 4.62 -0.70
N SER A 90 -9.51 4.24 0.49
CA SER A 90 -8.82 3.36 1.43
C SER A 90 -8.82 1.92 0.89
N HIS A 91 -7.82 1.57 0.09
CA HIS A 91 -7.73 0.28 -0.59
C HIS A 91 -6.27 -0.15 -0.79
N THR A 92 -6.01 -1.45 -0.66
CA THR A 92 -4.70 -2.12 -0.56
C THR A 92 -3.60 -1.50 -1.44
N ALA A 93 -3.80 -1.40 -2.77
CA ALA A 93 -2.75 -0.91 -3.66
C ALA A 93 -2.42 0.56 -3.42
N THR A 94 -3.43 1.42 -3.25
CA THR A 94 -3.25 2.85 -3.03
C THR A 94 -2.57 3.11 -1.68
N ASP A 95 -2.97 2.36 -0.67
CA ASP A 95 -2.46 2.49 0.70
C ASP A 95 -1.01 2.01 0.79
N ILE A 96 -0.68 0.85 0.22
CA ILE A 96 0.70 0.36 0.15
C ILE A 96 1.59 1.36 -0.61
N LEU A 97 1.16 1.84 -1.78
CA LEU A 97 1.94 2.80 -2.57
C LEU A 97 2.13 4.13 -1.83
N THR A 98 1.12 4.59 -1.09
CA THR A 98 1.21 5.80 -0.27
C THR A 98 2.24 5.64 0.85
N VAL A 99 2.27 4.48 1.52
CA VAL A 99 3.30 4.16 2.53
C VAL A 99 4.70 4.10 1.91
N LEU A 100 4.84 3.45 0.75
CA LEU A 100 6.13 3.28 0.08
C LEU A 100 6.71 4.59 -0.46
N THR A 101 5.86 5.52 -0.87
CA THR A 101 6.27 6.76 -1.54
C THR A 101 6.23 7.99 -0.63
N GLY A 102 5.39 8.01 0.39
CA GLY A 102 5.10 9.23 1.16
C GLY A 102 4.33 10.28 0.34
N ALA A 103 3.67 9.87 -0.76
CA ALA A 103 2.92 10.73 -1.67
C ALA A 103 1.50 10.19 -1.87
N TYR A 104 0.52 11.09 -2.07
CA TYR A 104 -0.84 10.70 -2.42
C TYR A 104 -0.96 10.27 -3.88
N GLY A 105 -2.12 9.67 -4.22
CA GLY A 105 -2.41 9.10 -5.52
C GLY A 105 -2.29 10.07 -6.69
N ASP A 106 -2.63 11.34 -6.50
CA ASP A 106 -2.51 12.40 -7.51
C ASP A 106 -1.06 12.62 -7.98
N ARG A 107 -0.09 12.43 -7.09
CA ARG A 107 1.34 12.62 -7.37
C ARG A 107 2.05 11.34 -7.78
N MET A 108 1.69 10.20 -7.23
CA MET A 108 2.36 8.93 -7.56
C MET A 108 1.70 8.18 -8.73
N GLY A 109 0.50 8.61 -9.16
CA GLY A 109 -0.13 8.21 -10.43
C GLY A 109 -1.14 7.07 -10.38
N VAL A 110 -1.38 6.49 -9.20
CA VAL A 110 -2.45 5.51 -8.97
C VAL A 110 -3.63 6.24 -8.33
N PRO A 111 -4.71 6.49 -9.10
CA PRO A 111 -5.69 7.50 -8.69
C PRO A 111 -6.70 7.04 -7.65
N VAL A 112 -7.01 5.74 -7.54
CA VAL A 112 -8.16 5.35 -6.71
C VAL A 112 -7.98 4.05 -5.94
N ALA A 113 -7.74 2.88 -6.55
CA ALA A 113 -7.86 1.62 -5.83
C ALA A 113 -6.97 0.52 -6.41
N ASN A 114 -7.35 -0.73 -6.23
CA ASN A 114 -6.67 -1.90 -6.76
C ASN A 114 -6.71 -1.99 -8.30
N SER A 115 -7.59 -1.23 -8.92
CA SER A 115 -7.59 -0.95 -10.36
C SER A 115 -8.18 0.42 -10.65
N TYR A 116 -7.97 0.94 -11.84
CA TYR A 116 -8.55 2.21 -12.28
C TYR A 116 -8.95 2.15 -13.74
N GLY A 117 -10.01 2.90 -14.07
CA GLY A 117 -10.45 3.10 -15.45
C GLY A 117 -9.63 4.17 -16.16
N PHE A 118 -9.59 4.09 -17.49
CA PHE A 118 -9.06 5.16 -18.34
C PHE A 118 -9.90 5.29 -19.61
N PHE A 119 -10.13 6.55 -20.01
CA PHE A 119 -10.85 6.86 -21.25
C PHE A 119 -9.97 6.67 -22.46
N ARG A 120 -10.44 5.90 -23.45
CA ARG A 120 -9.82 5.76 -24.75
C ARG A 120 -10.27 6.90 -25.68
N ASN A 121 -9.52 7.07 -26.80
CA ASN A 121 -9.81 8.13 -27.78
C ASN A 121 -11.18 7.99 -28.45
N ASP A 122 -11.77 6.81 -28.46
CA ASP A 122 -13.13 6.56 -28.98
C ASP A 122 -14.25 6.78 -27.95
N GLY A 123 -13.87 7.19 -26.73
CA GLY A 123 -14.81 7.43 -25.63
C GLY A 123 -15.18 6.18 -24.81
N SER A 124 -14.68 5.01 -25.19
CA SER A 124 -14.81 3.79 -24.39
C SER A 124 -13.86 3.84 -23.19
N VAL A 125 -14.11 2.98 -22.20
CA VAL A 125 -13.29 2.85 -21.00
C VAL A 125 -12.48 1.56 -21.06
N GLY A 126 -11.26 1.60 -20.58
CA GLY A 126 -10.44 0.43 -20.29
C GLY A 126 -10.06 0.43 -18.81
N PHE A 127 -9.59 -0.70 -18.30
CA PHE A 127 -9.11 -0.81 -16.92
C PHE A 127 -7.66 -1.28 -16.88
N SER A 128 -6.94 -0.82 -15.86
CA SER A 128 -5.59 -1.25 -15.51
C SER A 128 -5.57 -1.68 -14.06
N SER A 129 -4.80 -2.74 -13.77
CA SER A 129 -4.50 -3.13 -12.39
C SER A 129 -3.51 -2.15 -11.78
N SER A 130 -3.64 -1.86 -10.50
CA SER A 130 -2.66 -1.10 -9.71
C SER A 130 -1.52 -1.97 -9.19
N PHE A 131 -1.61 -3.29 -9.35
CA PHE A 131 -0.58 -4.26 -8.95
C PHE A 131 0.30 -4.64 -10.14
N LEU A 132 1.27 -3.80 -10.43
CA LEU A 132 2.29 -4.03 -11.46
C LEU A 132 3.67 -3.68 -10.91
N TYR A 133 4.71 -4.30 -11.47
CA TYR A 133 6.08 -3.93 -11.13
C TYR A 133 6.34 -2.44 -11.41
N TRP A 134 7.12 -1.80 -10.57
CA TRP A 134 7.32 -0.35 -10.50
C TRP A 134 7.50 0.36 -11.85
N THR A 135 8.22 -0.25 -12.78
CA THR A 135 8.51 0.33 -14.08
C THR A 135 7.65 -0.24 -15.21
N ALA A 136 6.62 -1.05 -14.90
CA ALA A 136 5.71 -1.57 -15.90
C ALA A 136 4.83 -0.47 -16.50
N LEU A 137 4.32 -0.74 -17.69
CA LEU A 137 3.33 0.12 -18.33
C LEU A 137 1.92 -0.38 -18.00
N ALA A 138 1.07 0.55 -17.61
CA ALA A 138 -0.35 0.31 -17.45
C ALA A 138 -1.04 0.03 -18.81
N ALA A 139 -2.28 -0.41 -18.77
CA ALA A 139 -3.04 -0.75 -19.98
C ALA A 139 -3.30 0.44 -20.92
N ASP A 140 -3.16 1.67 -20.45
CA ASP A 140 -3.19 2.89 -21.26
C ASP A 140 -1.85 3.19 -21.97
N GLY A 141 -0.84 2.32 -21.81
CA GLY A 141 0.48 2.42 -22.42
C GLY A 141 1.42 3.44 -21.79
N LYS A 142 1.04 4.01 -20.64
CA LYS A 142 1.86 4.94 -19.86
C LYS A 142 2.40 4.22 -18.62
N PRO A 143 3.44 4.76 -17.96
CA PRO A 143 3.85 4.23 -16.67
C PRO A 143 2.66 4.15 -15.71
N GLU A 144 2.58 3.10 -14.94
CA GLU A 144 1.53 2.96 -13.92
C GLU A 144 1.68 4.08 -12.88
N LEU A 145 2.85 4.16 -12.28
CA LEU A 145 3.23 5.21 -11.34
C LEU A 145 3.65 6.49 -12.09
N LEU A 146 2.67 7.18 -12.67
CA LEU A 146 2.85 8.37 -13.49
C LEU A 146 2.86 9.62 -12.61
N SER A 147 4.05 10.14 -12.33
CA SER A 147 4.23 11.36 -11.55
C SER A 147 3.57 12.59 -12.20
N GLU A 148 3.45 13.68 -11.45
CA GLU A 148 2.96 14.98 -11.92
C GLU A 148 3.79 15.55 -13.10
N ASN A 149 5.00 15.06 -13.29
CA ASN A 149 5.87 15.43 -14.41
C ASN A 149 5.70 14.53 -15.65
N GLY A 150 4.76 13.60 -15.64
CA GLY A 150 4.52 12.64 -16.72
C GLY A 150 5.58 11.56 -16.86
N LYS A 151 6.38 11.34 -15.81
CA LYS A 151 7.45 10.34 -15.72
C LYS A 151 7.11 9.27 -14.68
N ILE A 152 7.91 8.22 -14.65
CA ILE A 152 7.83 7.22 -13.59
C ILE A 152 8.13 7.89 -12.24
N PHE A 153 7.30 7.61 -11.23
CA PHE A 153 7.54 8.09 -9.87
C PHE A 153 8.80 7.39 -9.27
N PRO A 154 9.65 8.10 -8.50
CA PRO A 154 10.89 7.53 -7.96
C PRO A 154 10.66 6.30 -7.08
N ALA A 155 11.49 5.28 -7.26
CA ALA A 155 11.35 4.00 -6.57
C ALA A 155 11.74 4.07 -5.09
N PRO A 156 11.00 3.38 -4.19
CA PRO A 156 11.22 3.45 -2.75
C PRO A 156 12.52 2.82 -2.27
N TRP A 157 13.11 1.91 -3.04
CA TRP A 157 14.42 1.29 -2.69
C TRP A 157 15.62 2.16 -3.07
N ALA A 158 15.47 3.14 -3.96
CA ALA A 158 16.57 3.91 -4.51
C ALA A 158 17.44 4.63 -3.46
N PRO A 159 16.92 5.31 -2.43
CA PRO A 159 17.76 5.92 -1.40
C PRO A 159 18.62 4.93 -0.64
N PHE A 160 18.10 3.73 -0.39
CA PHE A 160 18.82 2.66 0.29
C PHE A 160 19.90 2.07 -0.59
N THR A 161 19.60 1.74 -1.85
CA THR A 161 20.58 1.16 -2.78
C THR A 161 21.70 2.15 -3.11
N ARG A 162 21.42 3.44 -3.21
CA ARG A 162 22.41 4.51 -3.32
C ARG A 162 23.32 4.58 -2.09
N ALA A 163 22.78 4.32 -0.91
CA ALA A 163 23.56 4.24 0.33
C ALA A 163 24.36 2.95 0.47
N GLY A 164 24.37 2.07 -0.52
CA GLY A 164 25.09 0.80 -0.50
C GLY A 164 24.35 -0.36 0.19
N CYS A 165 23.03 -0.19 0.45
CA CYS A 165 22.21 -1.20 1.12
C CYS A 165 21.38 -1.97 0.10
N ASP A 166 21.46 -3.30 0.12
CA ASP A 166 20.50 -4.13 -0.61
C ASP A 166 19.13 -4.07 0.05
N VAL A 167 18.07 -4.15 -0.76
CA VAL A 167 16.67 -4.08 -0.32
C VAL A 167 15.94 -5.34 -0.76
N GLY A 168 15.48 -6.14 0.20
CA GLY A 168 14.63 -7.29 -0.06
C GLY A 168 13.16 -6.93 0.03
N ALA A 169 12.36 -7.54 -0.84
CA ALA A 169 10.91 -7.43 -0.79
C ALA A 169 10.28 -8.81 -0.84
N TYR A 170 9.26 -9.00 0.00
CA TYR A 170 8.47 -10.22 0.00
C TYR A 170 7.00 -9.85 0.02
N SER A 171 6.29 -10.20 -1.07
CA SER A 171 4.83 -9.99 -1.20
C SER A 171 4.36 -8.54 -1.08
N ILE A 172 5.22 -7.56 -1.26
CA ILE A 172 4.85 -6.14 -1.20
C ILE A 172 4.55 -5.57 -2.59
N ALA A 173 3.41 -4.88 -2.72
CA ALA A 173 2.93 -4.35 -4.00
C ALA A 173 3.96 -3.43 -4.68
N ASN A 174 4.09 -3.57 -5.98
CA ASN A 174 4.91 -2.75 -6.88
C ASN A 174 6.44 -2.73 -6.61
N MET A 175 6.92 -3.44 -5.62
CA MET A 175 8.36 -3.62 -5.38
C MET A 175 8.89 -4.91 -5.99
N GLU A 176 8.05 -5.92 -6.12
CA GLU A 176 8.35 -7.21 -6.73
C GLU A 176 7.32 -7.56 -7.79
N PHE A 177 7.47 -8.71 -8.42
CA PHE A 177 6.53 -9.16 -9.43
C PHE A 177 5.16 -9.48 -8.84
N GLU A 178 4.13 -8.83 -9.33
CA GLU A 178 2.73 -9.03 -8.98
C GLU A 178 1.95 -9.70 -10.11
N SER A 179 2.37 -9.49 -11.35
CA SER A 179 1.69 -9.95 -12.55
C SER A 179 2.53 -10.87 -13.41
N VAL A 180 2.05 -12.09 -13.60
CA VAL A 180 2.61 -13.03 -14.57
C VAL A 180 1.61 -13.19 -15.73
N PRO A 181 1.98 -12.94 -16.99
CA PRO A 181 3.34 -12.78 -17.54
C PRO A 181 3.84 -11.32 -17.68
N GLY A 182 3.06 -10.32 -17.27
CA GLY A 182 3.38 -8.90 -17.51
C GLY A 182 4.75 -8.51 -17.01
N ASP A 183 5.00 -8.68 -15.72
CA ASP A 183 6.23 -8.26 -15.08
C ASP A 183 7.45 -9.09 -15.54
N VAL A 184 7.24 -10.38 -15.80
CA VAL A 184 8.30 -11.23 -16.39
C VAL A 184 8.76 -10.67 -17.75
N ARG A 185 7.83 -10.19 -18.58
CA ARG A 185 8.17 -9.55 -19.87
C ARG A 185 8.87 -8.22 -19.69
N THR A 186 8.46 -7.43 -18.71
CA THR A 186 9.09 -6.15 -18.40
C THR A 186 10.55 -6.33 -18.00
N VAL A 187 10.87 -7.29 -17.14
CA VAL A 187 12.21 -7.49 -16.61
C VAL A 187 13.10 -8.37 -17.48
N PHE A 188 12.59 -9.49 -17.96
CA PHE A 188 13.39 -10.47 -18.72
C PHE A 188 13.35 -10.25 -20.23
N GLY A 189 12.37 -9.49 -20.71
CA GLY A 189 12.16 -9.19 -22.12
C GLY A 189 11.16 -10.13 -22.81
N ILE A 190 10.41 -9.58 -23.76
CA ILE A 190 9.49 -10.35 -24.60
C ILE A 190 10.29 -11.40 -25.41
N GLY A 191 9.84 -12.66 -25.35
CA GLY A 191 10.48 -13.79 -26.04
C GLY A 191 11.73 -14.32 -25.32
N SER A 192 12.03 -13.87 -24.11
CA SER A 192 13.04 -14.48 -23.24
C SER A 192 12.68 -15.92 -22.87
N PRO A 193 13.64 -16.74 -22.43
CA PRO A 193 13.34 -18.09 -21.95
C PRO A 193 12.29 -18.10 -20.84
N GLU A 194 12.31 -17.09 -19.95
CA GLU A 194 11.37 -16.91 -18.87
C GLU A 194 9.95 -16.59 -19.39
N ASP A 195 9.81 -15.64 -20.30
CA ASP A 195 8.51 -15.30 -20.93
C ASP A 195 7.92 -16.50 -21.70
N ILE A 196 8.76 -17.23 -22.45
CA ILE A 196 8.31 -18.43 -23.17
C ILE A 196 7.82 -19.51 -22.20
N ALA A 197 8.55 -19.77 -21.10
CA ALA A 197 8.18 -20.77 -20.13
C ALA A 197 6.88 -20.41 -19.40
N VAL A 198 6.76 -19.16 -18.95
CA VAL A 198 5.55 -18.63 -18.30
C VAL A 198 4.35 -18.70 -19.22
N SER A 199 4.50 -18.22 -20.47
CA SER A 199 3.41 -18.24 -21.46
C SER A 199 2.97 -19.66 -21.80
N ALA A 200 3.91 -20.61 -21.90
CA ALA A 200 3.57 -22.01 -22.15
C ALA A 200 2.76 -22.63 -20.98
N ALA A 201 3.17 -22.36 -19.75
CA ALA A 201 2.46 -22.85 -18.56
C ALA A 201 1.04 -22.27 -18.45
N LEU A 202 0.90 -20.96 -18.63
CA LEU A 202 -0.40 -20.28 -18.53
C LEU A 202 -1.37 -20.65 -19.66
N ASN A 203 -0.86 -21.07 -20.82
CA ASN A 203 -1.67 -21.56 -21.94
C ASN A 203 -2.18 -23.00 -21.78
N LEU A 204 -1.73 -23.73 -20.78
CA LEU A 204 -2.27 -25.06 -20.51
C LEU A 204 -3.75 -24.96 -20.14
N PRO A 205 -4.58 -25.95 -20.55
CA PRO A 205 -5.98 -26.00 -20.12
C PRO A 205 -6.13 -25.97 -18.59
N ARG A 206 -7.15 -25.28 -18.09
CA ARG A 206 -7.48 -25.20 -16.66
C ARG A 206 -8.11 -26.53 -16.18
N THR A 207 -7.28 -27.52 -15.91
CA THR A 207 -7.67 -28.85 -15.41
C THR A 207 -6.85 -29.21 -14.18
N ALA A 208 -7.34 -30.10 -13.35
CA ALA A 208 -6.62 -30.61 -12.18
C ALA A 208 -5.22 -31.13 -12.51
N ALA A 209 -5.08 -31.85 -13.64
CA ALA A 209 -3.78 -32.37 -14.07
C ALA A 209 -2.76 -31.30 -14.43
N ASN A 210 -3.21 -30.16 -14.92
CA ASN A 210 -2.35 -29.03 -15.32
C ASN A 210 -2.19 -28.00 -14.20
N ALA A 211 -2.97 -28.05 -13.12
CA ALA A 211 -2.96 -27.05 -12.07
C ALA A 211 -1.56 -26.81 -11.47
N PRO A 212 -0.75 -27.82 -11.14
CA PRO A 212 0.62 -27.60 -10.66
C PRO A 212 1.52 -26.91 -11.68
N ALA A 213 1.39 -27.25 -12.96
CA ALA A 213 2.20 -26.65 -14.02
C ALA A 213 1.78 -25.20 -14.31
N ARG A 214 0.50 -24.89 -14.18
CA ARG A 214 -0.02 -23.52 -14.32
C ARG A 214 0.36 -22.63 -13.13
N GLN A 215 0.46 -23.20 -11.92
CA GLN A 215 0.88 -22.51 -10.72
C GLN A 215 2.39 -22.21 -10.71
N ALA A 216 3.21 -23.05 -11.32
CA ALA A 216 4.66 -22.96 -11.28
C ALA A 216 5.24 -21.58 -11.62
N PRO A 217 4.77 -20.83 -12.66
CA PRO A 217 5.29 -19.50 -12.93
C PRO A 217 5.06 -18.50 -11.79
N SER A 218 3.91 -18.53 -11.14
CA SER A 218 3.64 -17.69 -9.98
C SER A 218 4.60 -18.04 -8.85
N THR A 219 4.72 -19.33 -8.52
CA THR A 219 5.63 -19.84 -7.48
C THR A 219 7.09 -19.47 -7.74
N ASP A 220 7.52 -19.45 -9.00
CA ASP A 220 8.89 -19.15 -9.39
C ASP A 220 9.21 -17.66 -9.36
N TYR A 221 8.26 -16.80 -9.72
CA TYR A 221 8.55 -15.38 -9.98
C TYR A 221 7.80 -14.39 -9.10
N LEU A 222 6.54 -14.64 -8.73
CA LEU A 222 5.76 -13.64 -8.01
C LEU A 222 6.27 -13.37 -6.59
N GLY A 223 6.09 -12.14 -6.14
CA GLY A 223 6.17 -11.72 -4.76
C GLY A 223 7.54 -11.71 -4.12
N ILE A 224 8.64 -11.84 -4.88
CA ILE A 224 9.98 -11.87 -4.30
C ILE A 224 10.96 -11.11 -5.17
N ALA A 225 11.65 -10.13 -4.58
CA ALA A 225 12.76 -9.41 -5.22
C ALA A 225 13.88 -9.07 -4.23
N VAL A 226 15.07 -8.82 -4.76
CA VAL A 226 16.17 -8.15 -4.07
C VAL A 226 16.73 -7.08 -4.99
N HIS A 227 16.51 -5.82 -4.63
CA HIS A 227 17.10 -4.66 -5.31
C HIS A 227 18.48 -4.41 -4.74
N CYS A 228 19.49 -4.53 -5.57
CA CYS A 228 20.88 -4.56 -5.13
C CYS A 228 21.54 -3.19 -5.21
N ALA A 229 22.32 -2.88 -4.19
CA ALA A 229 23.26 -1.77 -4.26
C ALA A 229 24.35 -2.02 -5.31
N LEU A 230 24.93 -0.95 -5.85
CA LEU A 230 26.00 -1.07 -6.85
C LEU A 230 27.18 -1.88 -6.30
N GLY A 231 27.53 -2.96 -7.00
CA GLY A 231 28.62 -3.84 -6.62
C GLY A 231 28.26 -4.86 -5.52
N SER A 232 27.00 -5.02 -5.17
CA SER A 232 26.54 -6.05 -4.25
C SER A 232 26.93 -7.46 -4.74
N PRO A 233 27.51 -8.32 -3.89
CA PRO A 233 27.82 -9.68 -4.25
C PRO A 233 26.57 -10.52 -4.53
N LEU A 234 25.41 -10.17 -3.97
CA LEU A 234 24.14 -10.85 -4.21
C LEU A 234 23.75 -10.79 -5.69
N CYS A 235 23.94 -9.64 -6.33
CA CYS A 235 23.64 -9.43 -7.75
C CYS A 235 24.85 -9.68 -8.68
N ASN A 236 25.97 -10.17 -8.17
CA ASN A 236 27.13 -10.51 -9.00
C ASN A 236 27.00 -11.92 -9.58
N ASN A 237 25.93 -12.18 -10.34
CA ASN A 237 25.67 -13.46 -10.97
C ASN A 237 24.88 -13.28 -12.28
N SER A 238 24.75 -14.36 -13.07
CA SER A 238 24.09 -14.33 -14.38
C SER A 238 22.55 -14.17 -14.33
N HIS A 239 21.96 -14.29 -13.15
CA HIS A 239 20.51 -14.15 -12.95
C HIS A 239 20.08 -12.72 -12.63
N ALA A 240 21.05 -11.87 -12.23
CA ALA A 240 20.76 -10.45 -12.01
C ALA A 240 20.29 -9.79 -13.31
N ARG A 241 19.32 -8.92 -13.18
CA ARG A 241 18.78 -8.09 -14.25
C ARG A 241 19.01 -6.63 -13.92
N ALA A 242 19.07 -5.81 -14.97
CA ALA A 242 19.01 -4.36 -14.77
C ALA A 242 17.66 -4.03 -14.13
N ASP A 243 17.71 -3.30 -13.02
CA ASP A 243 16.54 -2.71 -12.41
C ASP A 243 16.27 -1.38 -13.15
N ALA A 244 15.26 -1.38 -14.00
CA ALA A 244 15.03 -0.27 -14.92
C ALA A 244 14.39 0.90 -14.18
N LEU A 245 15.17 1.93 -13.88
CA LEU A 245 14.70 3.18 -13.28
C LEU A 245 15.17 4.38 -14.13
N PRO A 246 14.63 4.54 -15.35
CA PRO A 246 15.18 5.47 -16.34
C PRO A 246 15.06 6.95 -15.95
N ASP A 247 14.11 7.28 -15.09
CA ASP A 247 13.80 8.64 -14.63
C ASP A 247 14.20 8.89 -13.18
N GLU A 248 15.09 8.07 -12.62
CA GLU A 248 15.52 8.23 -11.23
C GLU A 248 16.16 9.60 -11.01
N PRO A 249 15.62 10.43 -10.11
CA PRO A 249 16.20 11.71 -9.74
C PRO A 249 17.60 11.53 -9.13
N GLY A 250 18.46 12.54 -9.24
CA GLY A 250 19.83 12.45 -8.75
C GLY A 250 20.79 11.68 -9.65
N GLY A 251 20.31 11.08 -10.73
CA GLY A 251 21.12 10.45 -11.77
C GLY A 251 21.83 9.18 -11.33
N TYR A 252 21.32 8.46 -10.32
CA TYR A 252 21.86 7.16 -9.93
C TYR A 252 21.67 6.16 -11.07
N THR A 253 22.77 5.53 -11.46
CA THR A 253 22.80 4.46 -12.45
C THR A 253 23.49 3.23 -11.85
N GLY A 254 23.20 2.05 -12.32
CA GLY A 254 23.82 0.82 -11.82
C GLY A 254 22.89 0.03 -10.91
N PHE A 255 21.61 0.31 -10.97
CA PHE A 255 20.60 -0.57 -10.38
C PHE A 255 20.64 -1.94 -11.02
N SER A 256 20.67 -2.96 -10.16
CA SER A 256 20.47 -4.35 -10.55
C SER A 256 19.62 -5.03 -9.51
N ALA A 257 18.91 -6.08 -9.91
CA ALA A 257 18.05 -6.82 -9.00
C ALA A 257 18.00 -8.31 -9.35
N LEU A 258 17.59 -9.10 -8.38
CA LEU A 258 17.18 -10.49 -8.53
C LEU A 258 15.66 -10.56 -8.35
N PHE A 259 14.98 -11.19 -9.31
CA PHE A 259 13.54 -11.29 -9.30
C PHE A 259 13.08 -12.75 -9.27
N GLY A 260 12.15 -13.02 -8.37
CA GLY A 260 11.54 -14.31 -8.18
C GLY A 260 12.34 -15.29 -7.31
N ASN A 261 11.61 -16.20 -6.70
CA ASN A 261 12.19 -17.22 -5.81
C ASN A 261 13.32 -18.02 -6.49
N VAL A 262 13.16 -18.35 -7.78
CA VAL A 262 14.18 -19.16 -8.51
C VAL A 262 15.53 -18.48 -8.60
N ASN A 263 15.59 -17.16 -8.55
CA ASN A 263 16.82 -16.38 -8.63
C ASN A 263 17.31 -15.88 -7.25
N VAL A 264 16.39 -15.60 -6.33
CA VAL A 264 16.69 -15.08 -4.98
C VAL A 264 17.05 -16.18 -4.01
N ALA A 265 16.25 -17.25 -3.93
CA ALA A 265 16.46 -18.32 -2.94
C ALA A 265 17.86 -18.95 -2.99
N PRO A 266 18.45 -19.29 -4.16
CA PRO A 266 19.79 -19.85 -4.20
C PRO A 266 20.87 -18.95 -3.59
N VAL A 267 20.72 -17.63 -3.76
CA VAL A 267 21.71 -16.64 -3.29
C VAL A 267 21.59 -16.43 -1.78
N ILE A 268 20.37 -16.20 -1.27
CA ILE A 268 20.15 -16.02 0.18
C ILE A 268 20.42 -17.31 0.96
N CYS A 269 20.11 -18.48 0.40
CA CYS A 269 20.41 -19.77 1.03
C CYS A 269 21.90 -20.08 1.06
N ALA A 270 22.67 -19.62 0.09
CA ALA A 270 24.14 -19.75 0.13
C ALA A 270 24.75 -18.87 1.22
N ALA A 271 24.20 -17.67 1.46
CA ALA A 271 24.63 -16.73 2.50
C ALA A 271 24.10 -17.10 3.90
N ALA A 272 22.86 -17.57 4.02
CA ALA A 272 22.18 -17.94 5.26
C ALA A 272 21.67 -19.40 5.21
N PRO A 273 22.54 -20.41 5.22
CA PRO A 273 22.12 -21.81 5.04
C PRO A 273 21.24 -22.35 6.17
N ALA A 274 21.28 -21.75 7.36
CA ALA A 274 20.37 -22.10 8.46
C ALA A 274 18.90 -21.79 8.16
N GLY A 275 18.64 -20.74 7.42
CA GLY A 275 17.30 -20.33 6.95
C GLY A 275 16.74 -21.20 5.83
N CYS A 276 17.51 -22.17 5.32
CA CYS A 276 17.13 -23.01 4.19
C CYS A 276 17.25 -24.50 4.52
N ASN A 277 16.62 -25.33 3.68
CA ASN A 277 16.82 -26.78 3.73
C ASN A 277 18.07 -27.20 2.92
N GLY A 278 18.42 -28.49 3.00
CA GLY A 278 19.62 -29.03 2.29
C GLY A 278 19.52 -28.97 0.76
N SER A 279 18.34 -28.65 0.17
CA SER A 279 18.18 -28.46 -1.27
C SER A 279 18.11 -26.99 -1.69
N GLY A 280 18.34 -26.04 -0.78
CA GLY A 280 18.36 -24.61 -1.07
C GLY A 280 16.97 -23.95 -1.13
N ALA A 281 15.96 -24.57 -0.54
CA ALA A 281 14.64 -23.95 -0.39
C ALA A 281 14.51 -23.25 0.97
N VAL A 282 13.92 -22.05 0.97
CA VAL A 282 13.74 -21.21 2.15
C VAL A 282 12.73 -21.86 3.10
N LYS A 283 12.97 -21.74 4.42
CA LYS A 283 12.11 -22.25 5.48
C LYS A 283 11.24 -21.15 6.08
N ASP A 284 10.04 -21.56 6.45
CA ASP A 284 9.16 -20.75 7.29
C ASP A 284 9.68 -20.66 8.75
N THR A 285 8.98 -19.91 9.60
CA THR A 285 9.37 -19.76 11.02
C THR A 285 9.25 -21.05 11.83
N ASP A 286 8.54 -22.06 11.32
CA ASP A 286 8.42 -23.39 11.93
C ASP A 286 9.52 -24.37 11.47
N GLY A 287 10.33 -23.96 10.48
CA GLY A 287 11.36 -24.79 9.85
C GLY A 287 10.85 -25.64 8.69
N GLY A 288 9.57 -25.49 8.31
CA GLY A 288 8.98 -26.10 7.11
C GLY A 288 9.47 -25.38 5.84
N VAL A 289 9.48 -26.08 4.70
CA VAL A 289 9.80 -25.45 3.40
C VAL A 289 8.64 -24.55 2.98
N ILE A 290 8.94 -23.31 2.57
CA ILE A 290 7.95 -22.44 1.93
C ILE A 290 7.68 -23.00 0.53
N ALA A 291 6.43 -23.34 0.26
CA ALA A 291 6.01 -23.98 -0.99
C ALA A 291 4.59 -23.60 -1.35
N ASP A 292 4.27 -23.75 -2.62
CA ASP A 292 2.88 -23.61 -3.12
C ASP A 292 1.99 -24.78 -2.66
N PRO A 293 0.67 -24.71 -2.89
CA PRO A 293 -0.27 -25.77 -2.50
C PRO A 293 0.05 -27.14 -3.12
N TYR A 294 0.84 -27.19 -4.19
CA TYR A 294 1.23 -28.42 -4.88
C TYR A 294 2.61 -28.94 -4.43
N GLY A 295 3.24 -28.26 -3.46
CA GLY A 295 4.51 -28.66 -2.88
C GLY A 295 5.75 -28.18 -3.64
N ARG A 296 5.61 -27.29 -4.65
CA ARG A 296 6.75 -26.65 -5.30
C ARG A 296 7.34 -25.59 -4.39
N PRO A 297 8.65 -25.66 -4.04
CA PRO A 297 9.29 -24.62 -3.24
C PRO A 297 9.24 -23.27 -3.93
N GLY A 298 8.86 -22.22 -3.18
CA GLY A 298 8.75 -20.86 -3.66
C GLY A 298 7.57 -20.11 -3.06
N PHE A 299 7.20 -18.99 -3.65
CA PHE A 299 6.11 -18.16 -3.18
C PHE A 299 4.74 -18.81 -3.47
N PRO A 300 3.88 -19.00 -2.47
CA PRO A 300 2.63 -19.75 -2.69
C PRO A 300 1.62 -19.04 -3.58
N ASN A 301 1.40 -17.73 -3.36
CA ASN A 301 0.62 -16.82 -4.19
C ASN A 301 0.82 -15.39 -3.69
N THR A 302 0.19 -14.39 -4.34
CA THR A 302 0.45 -12.97 -4.04
C THR A 302 -0.21 -12.50 -2.74
N PHE A 303 -1.46 -12.92 -2.46
CA PHE A 303 -2.29 -12.33 -1.40
C PHE A 303 -2.64 -13.25 -0.23
N SER A 304 -2.23 -14.51 -0.25
CA SER A 304 -2.59 -15.44 0.82
C SER A 304 -1.47 -16.34 1.32
N PRO A 305 -0.19 -15.87 1.43
CA PRO A 305 0.82 -16.62 2.15
C PRO A 305 0.54 -16.59 3.65
N LEU A 306 0.85 -17.69 4.33
CA LEU A 306 0.79 -17.70 5.79
C LEU A 306 1.84 -16.75 6.38
N ALA A 307 1.51 -16.04 7.46
CA ALA A 307 2.43 -15.13 8.13
C ALA A 307 3.77 -15.79 8.47
N LYS A 308 3.78 -17.07 8.85
CA LYS A 308 5.01 -17.83 9.08
C LYS A 308 5.91 -17.99 7.83
N GLN A 309 5.32 -17.97 6.63
CA GLN A 309 6.06 -18.05 5.37
C GLN A 309 6.67 -16.70 5.03
N SER A 310 5.89 -15.62 5.09
CA SER A 310 6.38 -14.25 4.86
C SER A 310 7.50 -13.89 5.85
N LEU A 311 7.27 -14.08 7.14
CA LEU A 311 8.24 -13.78 8.18
C LEU A 311 9.48 -14.69 8.11
N GLY A 312 9.33 -15.97 7.72
CA GLY A 312 10.44 -16.89 7.52
C GLY A 312 11.34 -16.48 6.36
N TYR A 313 10.73 -16.01 5.25
CA TYR A 313 11.48 -15.52 4.09
C TYR A 313 12.22 -14.22 4.44
N ALA A 314 11.53 -13.27 5.07
CA ALA A 314 12.12 -12.01 5.53
C ALA A 314 13.30 -12.23 6.49
N ALA A 315 13.16 -13.16 7.46
CA ALA A 315 14.25 -13.51 8.35
C ALA A 315 15.46 -14.05 7.59
N THR A 316 15.25 -14.94 6.60
CA THR A 316 16.35 -15.48 5.78
C THR A 316 17.04 -14.40 4.95
N MET A 317 16.30 -13.40 4.43
CA MET A 317 16.90 -12.24 3.75
C MET A 317 17.80 -11.43 4.70
N LEU A 318 17.32 -11.12 5.89
CA LEU A 318 18.09 -10.37 6.91
C LEU A 318 19.35 -11.14 7.35
N GLU A 319 19.23 -12.44 7.61
CA GLU A 319 20.33 -13.34 7.94
C GLU A 319 21.36 -13.47 6.80
N ALA A 320 20.91 -13.36 5.55
CA ALA A 320 21.77 -13.34 4.37
C ALA A 320 22.52 -11.99 4.18
N GLY A 321 22.29 -11.02 5.07
CA GLY A 321 22.97 -9.73 5.07
C GLY A 321 22.27 -8.65 4.25
N ILE A 322 21.00 -8.84 3.89
CA ILE A 322 20.16 -7.80 3.29
C ILE A 322 19.66 -6.89 4.43
N PRO A 323 20.10 -5.62 4.50
CA PRO A 323 19.84 -4.81 5.68
C PRO A 323 18.45 -4.17 5.72
N VAL A 324 17.77 -4.07 4.58
CA VAL A 324 16.45 -3.45 4.45
C VAL A 324 15.50 -4.47 3.86
N VAL A 325 14.39 -4.75 4.55
CA VAL A 325 13.40 -5.73 4.10
C VAL A 325 11.99 -5.17 4.24
N TYR A 326 11.21 -5.28 3.17
CA TYR A 326 9.79 -4.98 3.12
C TYR A 326 8.99 -6.27 3.08
N VAL A 327 7.97 -6.36 3.92
CA VAL A 327 7.16 -7.58 4.12
C VAL A 327 5.69 -7.22 4.08
N TYR A 328 4.93 -7.92 3.25
CA TYR A 328 3.48 -7.91 3.30
C TYR A 328 2.96 -9.15 4.02
N LEU A 329 1.90 -9.00 4.79
CA LEU A 329 1.20 -10.08 5.47
C LEU A 329 -0.26 -10.08 5.05
N ALA A 330 -0.71 -11.22 4.53
CA ALA A 330 -2.05 -11.40 4.01
C ALA A 330 -3.14 -11.15 5.05
N ASP A 331 -4.32 -10.80 4.58
CA ASP A 331 -5.51 -10.60 5.40
C ASP A 331 -5.79 -11.81 6.29
N ALA A 332 -6.03 -11.52 7.56
CA ALA A 332 -6.33 -12.52 8.56
C ALA A 332 -7.83 -12.85 8.66
N HIS A 333 -8.71 -12.02 8.06
CA HIS A 333 -10.15 -12.19 8.07
C HIS A 333 -10.60 -13.31 7.13
N ASP A 334 -9.80 -13.61 6.11
CA ASP A 334 -10.04 -14.66 5.15
C ASP A 334 -9.36 -15.98 5.53
N ARG A 335 -9.92 -17.10 5.05
CA ARG A 335 -9.28 -18.41 5.21
C ARG A 335 -8.02 -18.50 4.36
N ASN A 336 -6.86 -18.51 5.00
CA ASN A 336 -5.57 -18.67 4.35
C ASN A 336 -4.80 -19.91 4.86
N PRO A 337 -4.27 -20.75 3.95
CA PRO A 337 -4.56 -20.80 2.51
C PRO A 337 -5.93 -21.39 2.22
N VAL A 338 -6.55 -20.99 1.12
CA VAL A 338 -7.77 -21.65 0.64
C VAL A 338 -7.44 -23.12 0.34
N PRO A 339 -8.12 -24.10 0.97
CA PRO A 339 -7.83 -25.50 0.76
C PRO A 339 -8.10 -25.94 -0.68
N LEU A 340 -7.28 -26.85 -1.20
CA LEU A 340 -7.60 -27.47 -2.48
C LEU A 340 -8.82 -28.39 -2.34
N ASP A 341 -9.76 -28.25 -3.27
CA ASP A 341 -10.87 -29.17 -3.40
C ASP A 341 -10.33 -30.59 -3.72
N PRO A 342 -10.65 -31.62 -2.92
CA PRO A 342 -10.06 -32.95 -3.09
C PRO A 342 -10.50 -33.65 -4.38
N THR A 343 -11.56 -33.16 -5.02
CA THR A 343 -12.09 -33.72 -6.27
C THR A 343 -11.47 -33.05 -7.49
N THR A 344 -11.40 -31.75 -7.47
CA THR A 344 -10.90 -30.93 -8.60
C THR A 344 -9.41 -30.62 -8.53
N ASN A 345 -8.79 -30.76 -7.35
CA ASN A 345 -7.41 -30.35 -7.07
C ASN A 345 -7.14 -28.86 -7.46
N LEU A 346 -8.17 -28.04 -7.37
CA LEU A 346 -8.13 -26.58 -7.55
C LEU A 346 -8.47 -25.91 -6.23
N PRO A 347 -8.12 -24.64 -6.03
CA PRO A 347 -8.56 -23.88 -4.85
C PRO A 347 -10.08 -24.00 -4.68
N GLY A 348 -10.52 -24.27 -3.46
CA GLY A 348 -11.93 -24.33 -3.08
C GLY A 348 -12.59 -22.93 -3.10
N ALA A 349 -13.79 -22.84 -2.55
CA ALA A 349 -14.46 -21.58 -2.37
C ALA A 349 -13.73 -20.72 -1.30
N ALA A 350 -13.67 -19.43 -1.53
CA ALA A 350 -13.30 -18.47 -0.50
C ALA A 350 -14.29 -18.54 0.66
N HIS A 351 -13.82 -18.18 1.86
CA HIS A 351 -14.64 -18.12 3.06
C HIS A 351 -14.08 -17.03 3.98
N ALA A 352 -14.91 -16.09 4.32
CA ALA A 352 -14.59 -15.05 5.31
C ALA A 352 -15.02 -15.49 6.71
N PHE A 353 -14.32 -15.00 7.71
CA PHE A 353 -14.64 -15.24 9.10
C PHE A 353 -15.24 -14.01 9.75
N GLY A 354 -16.21 -14.20 10.65
CA GLY A 354 -16.69 -13.14 11.53
C GLY A 354 -15.85 -13.00 12.80
N ALA A 355 -15.88 -11.81 13.39
CA ALA A 355 -15.11 -11.50 14.61
C ALA A 355 -15.41 -12.51 15.73
N GLY A 356 -14.37 -13.19 16.23
CA GLY A 356 -14.47 -14.19 17.30
C GLY A 356 -14.86 -15.61 16.87
N GLU A 357 -14.97 -15.90 15.59
CA GLU A 357 -15.10 -17.27 15.11
C GLU A 357 -13.83 -18.08 15.41
N ALA A 358 -13.99 -19.36 15.72
CA ALA A 358 -12.90 -20.19 16.22
C ALA A 358 -11.72 -20.30 15.21
N GLU A 359 -12.02 -20.41 13.91
CA GLU A 359 -11.00 -20.50 12.86
C GLU A 359 -10.27 -19.17 12.71
N TYR A 360 -10.97 -18.04 12.76
CA TYR A 360 -10.36 -16.72 12.72
C TYR A 360 -9.41 -16.48 13.91
N VAL A 361 -9.88 -16.74 15.13
CA VAL A 361 -9.05 -16.66 16.35
C VAL A 361 -7.82 -17.58 16.27
N ALA A 362 -7.96 -18.76 15.69
CA ALA A 362 -6.84 -19.68 15.47
C ALA A 362 -5.83 -19.12 14.46
N GLN A 363 -6.29 -18.45 13.40
CA GLN A 363 -5.44 -17.82 12.40
C GLN A 363 -4.63 -16.66 12.98
N LEU A 364 -5.27 -15.76 13.75
CA LEU A 364 -4.59 -14.67 14.47
C LEU A 364 -3.53 -15.19 15.44
N LYS A 365 -3.86 -16.26 16.19
CA LYS A 365 -2.87 -16.92 17.07
C LYS A 365 -1.71 -17.52 16.30
N ALA A 366 -1.95 -18.07 15.10
CA ALA A 366 -0.87 -18.59 14.26
C ALA A 366 0.04 -17.44 13.76
N TYR A 367 -0.53 -16.29 13.43
CA TYR A 367 0.23 -15.07 13.11
C TYR A 367 1.09 -14.64 14.29
N ASP A 368 0.52 -14.57 15.49
CA ASP A 368 1.25 -14.19 16.70
C ASP A 368 2.41 -15.13 17.04
N VAL A 369 2.20 -16.45 16.91
CA VAL A 369 3.25 -17.45 17.07
C VAL A 369 4.37 -17.25 16.05
N ALA A 370 4.03 -16.92 14.80
CA ALA A 370 5.01 -16.63 13.77
C ALA A 370 5.85 -15.40 14.12
N PHE A 371 5.26 -14.34 14.67
CA PHE A 371 5.98 -13.16 15.17
C PHE A 371 6.90 -13.48 16.32
N GLY A 372 6.44 -14.25 17.31
CA GLY A 372 7.29 -14.67 18.42
C GLY A 372 8.55 -15.42 17.95
N LYS A 373 8.40 -16.33 16.98
CA LYS A 373 9.51 -17.06 16.36
C LYS A 373 10.40 -16.16 15.50
N PHE A 374 9.81 -15.25 14.75
CA PHE A 374 10.53 -14.27 13.94
C PHE A 374 11.46 -13.41 14.78
N PHE A 375 10.95 -12.76 15.83
CA PHE A 375 11.77 -11.95 16.73
C PHE A 375 12.84 -12.75 17.45
N ALA A 376 12.52 -13.98 17.89
CA ALA A 376 13.51 -14.86 18.53
C ALA A 376 14.62 -15.29 17.57
N ARG A 377 14.28 -15.60 16.31
CA ARG A 377 15.22 -15.97 15.26
C ARG A 377 16.15 -14.80 14.93
N LEU A 378 15.61 -13.61 14.70
CA LEU A 378 16.41 -12.41 14.44
C LEU A 378 17.35 -12.08 15.61
N ALA A 379 16.85 -12.17 16.86
CA ALA A 379 17.66 -11.91 18.05
C ALA A 379 18.84 -12.89 18.19
N ALA A 380 18.68 -14.16 17.78
CA ALA A 380 19.75 -15.14 17.77
C ALA A 380 20.90 -14.77 16.83
N ASP A 381 20.61 -14.04 15.74
CA ASP A 381 21.59 -13.52 14.79
C ASP A 381 22.04 -12.07 15.11
N GLY A 382 21.67 -11.56 16.28
CA GLY A 382 22.03 -10.22 16.74
C GLY A 382 21.23 -9.09 16.11
N ILE A 383 20.17 -9.40 15.37
CA ILE A 383 19.24 -8.43 14.77
C ILE A 383 18.09 -8.23 15.76
N ASN A 384 17.99 -7.04 16.35
CA ASN A 384 17.02 -6.79 17.43
C ASN A 384 16.65 -5.30 17.52
N LYS A 385 15.75 -4.95 18.43
CA LYS A 385 15.26 -3.58 18.65
C LYS A 385 16.34 -2.53 18.95
N ASP A 386 17.55 -2.93 19.33
CA ASP A 386 18.63 -2.00 19.66
C ASP A 386 19.47 -1.60 18.43
N ASN A 387 19.29 -2.30 17.31
CA ASN A 387 19.98 -2.03 16.05
C ASN A 387 19.10 -2.12 14.80
N THR A 388 17.80 -2.36 14.96
CA THR A 388 16.84 -2.50 13.86
C THR A 388 15.69 -1.54 14.06
N LEU A 389 15.33 -0.83 13.00
CA LEU A 389 14.14 -0.01 12.92
C LEU A 389 13.00 -0.87 12.36
N PHE A 390 11.99 -1.13 13.16
CA PHE A 390 10.77 -1.79 12.75
C PHE A 390 9.66 -0.77 12.56
N PHE A 391 9.06 -0.75 11.37
CA PHE A 391 7.81 -0.10 11.04
C PHE A 391 6.77 -1.17 10.75
N VAL A 392 5.64 -1.09 11.42
CA VAL A 392 4.53 -2.05 11.27
C VAL A 392 3.24 -1.26 11.12
N THR A 393 2.46 -1.52 10.08
CA THR A 393 1.15 -0.87 9.88
C THR A 393 0.19 -1.84 9.21
N ALA A 394 -1.10 -1.55 9.24
CA ALA A 394 -2.04 -2.11 8.27
C ALA A 394 -2.22 -1.12 7.11
N ASP A 395 -2.51 -1.62 5.92
CA ASP A 395 -2.84 -0.77 4.78
C ASP A 395 -4.16 -0.03 5.04
N GLU A 396 -5.25 -0.72 5.33
CA GLU A 396 -6.50 -0.13 5.81
C GLU A 396 -7.10 -0.95 6.94
N ASN A 397 -8.30 -0.59 7.35
CA ASN A 397 -9.22 -1.45 8.07
C ASN A 397 -10.43 -1.74 7.18
N ASP A 398 -11.35 -2.54 7.70
CA ASP A 398 -12.58 -2.92 7.02
C ASP A 398 -13.82 -2.86 7.91
N HIS A 399 -14.96 -3.02 7.26
CA HIS A 399 -16.28 -3.09 7.86
C HIS A 399 -16.81 -4.53 7.75
N PHE A 400 -17.13 -5.13 8.89
CA PHE A 400 -17.70 -6.48 8.90
C PHE A 400 -19.17 -6.47 8.47
N VAL A 401 -19.51 -7.27 7.45
CA VAL A 401 -20.86 -7.46 6.96
C VAL A 401 -21.38 -8.82 7.38
N GLY A 402 -22.30 -8.82 8.32
CA GLY A 402 -22.90 -10.05 8.85
C GLY A 402 -24.04 -9.80 9.82
N GLY A 403 -24.77 -10.86 10.10
CA GLY A 403 -25.82 -10.89 11.13
C GLY A 403 -25.24 -10.78 12.55
N PRO A 404 -26.09 -10.74 13.57
CA PRO A 404 -25.64 -10.66 14.95
C PRO A 404 -24.89 -11.94 15.36
N ALA A 405 -23.80 -11.76 16.12
CA ALA A 405 -23.04 -12.87 16.69
C ALA A 405 -23.90 -13.74 17.65
N SER A 406 -23.70 -15.03 17.63
CA SER A 406 -24.37 -16.00 18.50
C SER A 406 -23.33 -16.89 19.20
N PRO A 407 -23.46 -17.13 20.54
CA PRO A 407 -24.39 -16.44 21.45
C PRO A 407 -24.02 -14.96 21.63
N ALA A 408 -24.97 -14.13 22.03
CA ALA A 408 -24.76 -12.67 22.14
C ALA A 408 -23.66 -12.24 23.14
N ASN A 409 -23.22 -13.13 24.00
CA ASN A 409 -22.13 -12.92 24.96
C ASN A 409 -20.84 -13.67 24.54
N CYS A 410 -20.73 -14.10 23.30
CA CYS A 410 -19.50 -14.72 22.81
C CYS A 410 -18.33 -13.72 22.90
N ASP A 411 -17.13 -14.23 23.21
CA ASP A 411 -15.91 -13.43 23.38
C ASP A 411 -14.76 -13.91 22.46
N GLY A 412 -15.01 -14.92 21.64
CA GLY A 412 -14.01 -15.51 20.74
C GLY A 412 -12.89 -16.29 21.45
N ILE A 413 -12.72 -16.13 22.75
CA ILE A 413 -11.63 -16.73 23.53
C ILE A 413 -12.13 -17.94 24.35
N HIS A 414 -13.18 -17.74 25.16
CA HIS A 414 -13.78 -18.80 25.97
C HIS A 414 -15.06 -19.33 25.35
N VAL A 415 -15.80 -18.46 24.66
CA VAL A 415 -17.04 -18.77 23.97
C VAL A 415 -16.88 -18.31 22.52
N PRO A 416 -16.66 -19.24 21.56
CA PRO A 416 -16.59 -18.89 20.15
C PRO A 416 -17.87 -18.21 19.67
N CYS A 417 -17.72 -17.23 18.78
CA CYS A 417 -18.83 -16.62 18.06
C CYS A 417 -19.20 -17.46 16.83
N THR A 418 -20.45 -17.37 16.41
CA THR A 418 -20.93 -17.88 15.12
C THR A 418 -21.89 -16.87 14.53
N TYR A 419 -22.01 -16.86 13.21
CA TYR A 419 -22.87 -15.97 12.45
C TYR A 419 -23.80 -16.80 11.54
N ALA A 420 -25.10 -16.52 11.60
CA ALA A 420 -26.08 -17.20 10.76
C ALA A 420 -26.04 -16.69 9.30
N GLN A 421 -25.62 -15.44 9.12
CA GLN A 421 -25.40 -14.78 7.84
C GLN A 421 -24.05 -14.06 7.92
N ILE A 422 -23.24 -14.22 6.92
CA ILE A 422 -21.92 -13.60 6.79
C ILE A 422 -21.63 -13.48 5.29
N GLY A 423 -21.34 -12.27 4.86
CA GLY A 423 -20.99 -11.98 3.47
C GLY A 423 -21.32 -10.55 3.10
N GLU A 424 -20.49 -9.97 2.26
CA GLU A 424 -20.78 -8.68 1.62
C GLU A 424 -22.11 -8.74 0.85
N ILE A 425 -22.74 -7.59 0.68
CA ILE A 425 -23.97 -7.49 -0.09
C ILE A 425 -23.66 -6.92 -1.46
N ASP A 426 -23.56 -7.80 -2.44
CA ASP A 426 -23.31 -7.40 -3.83
C ASP A 426 -24.51 -6.69 -4.44
N THR A 427 -24.28 -5.60 -5.17
CA THR A 427 -25.31 -4.89 -5.92
C THR A 427 -24.91 -4.68 -7.38
N PHE A 428 -25.89 -4.71 -8.30
CA PHE A 428 -25.67 -4.38 -9.71
C PHE A 428 -26.26 -3.00 -10.04
N LEU A 429 -25.41 -1.96 -9.98
CA LEU A 429 -25.83 -0.55 -10.12
C LEU A 429 -26.52 -0.26 -11.46
N ASP A 430 -26.04 -0.82 -12.57
CA ASP A 430 -26.63 -0.63 -13.89
C ASP A 430 -28.07 -1.14 -13.96
N ARG A 431 -28.36 -2.24 -13.27
CA ARG A 431 -29.70 -2.84 -13.21
C ARG A 431 -30.62 -2.09 -12.25
N LEU A 432 -30.10 -1.64 -11.13
CA LEU A 432 -30.84 -0.80 -10.19
C LEU A 432 -31.21 0.53 -10.82
N LEU A 433 -30.29 1.19 -11.52
CA LEU A 433 -30.56 2.42 -12.28
C LEU A 433 -31.61 2.21 -13.35
N LEU A 434 -31.53 1.13 -14.13
CA LEU A 434 -32.55 0.80 -15.13
C LEU A 434 -33.93 0.59 -14.49
N THR A 435 -34.02 -0.18 -13.43
CA THR A 435 -35.31 -0.62 -12.86
C THR A 435 -35.95 0.45 -11.99
N GLN A 436 -35.18 1.20 -11.21
CA GLN A 436 -35.72 2.22 -10.29
C GLN A 436 -35.82 3.60 -10.91
N ARG A 437 -34.92 3.95 -11.85
CA ARG A 437 -34.77 5.30 -12.39
C ARG A 437 -35.01 5.39 -13.90
N ASN A 438 -35.16 4.24 -14.59
CA ASN A 438 -35.22 4.17 -16.06
C ASN A 438 -33.98 4.86 -16.72
N ASN A 439 -32.83 4.82 -16.02
CA ASN A 439 -31.58 5.38 -16.51
C ASN A 439 -30.80 4.30 -17.24
N THR A 440 -30.38 4.60 -18.47
CA THR A 440 -29.60 3.72 -19.35
C THR A 440 -28.28 4.35 -19.80
N THR A 441 -27.81 5.34 -19.06
CA THR A 441 -26.51 5.98 -19.32
C THR A 441 -25.39 4.92 -19.33
N PRO A 442 -24.60 4.81 -20.40
CA PRO A 442 -23.50 3.85 -20.43
C PRO A 442 -22.33 4.35 -19.59
N PHE A 443 -21.90 3.53 -18.67
CA PHE A 443 -20.72 3.76 -17.82
C PHE A 443 -20.04 2.45 -17.47
N ASP A 444 -18.78 2.53 -17.07
CA ASP A 444 -18.06 1.47 -16.38
C ASP A 444 -17.63 1.97 -14.98
N ILE A 445 -17.41 1.07 -14.04
CA ILE A 445 -16.93 1.39 -12.69
C ILE A 445 -15.72 0.52 -12.31
N HIS A 446 -14.88 1.03 -11.44
CA HIS A 446 -14.14 0.16 -10.56
C HIS A 446 -15.13 -0.36 -9.49
N PHE A 447 -15.17 -1.68 -9.33
CA PHE A 447 -16.06 -2.33 -8.35
C PHE A 447 -15.50 -2.11 -6.96
N ASP A 448 -16.32 -1.63 -6.05
CA ASP A 448 -15.90 -1.30 -4.71
C ASP A 448 -17.10 -0.95 -3.83
N ASP A 449 -16.88 -0.77 -2.52
CA ASP A 449 -17.79 -0.08 -1.62
C ASP A 449 -17.96 1.37 -2.06
N ALA A 450 -16.85 2.01 -2.48
CA ALA A 450 -16.85 3.32 -3.10
C ALA A 450 -16.57 3.26 -4.60
N PRO A 451 -17.53 2.81 -5.44
CA PRO A 451 -17.31 2.67 -6.88
C PRO A 451 -16.98 4.00 -7.54
N THR A 452 -15.94 4.00 -8.38
CA THR A 452 -15.59 5.13 -9.21
C THR A 452 -16.20 4.99 -10.61
N PHE A 453 -16.95 6.00 -11.05
CA PHE A 453 -17.70 5.99 -12.28
C PHE A 453 -16.95 6.62 -13.45
N TYR A 454 -16.95 5.92 -14.58
CA TYR A 454 -16.39 6.38 -15.86
C TYR A 454 -17.51 6.40 -16.91
N ILE A 455 -18.14 7.58 -17.12
CA ILE A 455 -19.25 7.74 -18.06
C ILE A 455 -18.70 7.73 -19.48
N HIS A 456 -19.23 6.87 -20.36
CA HIS A 456 -18.79 6.78 -21.76
C HIS A 456 -18.90 8.14 -22.46
N GLY A 457 -17.90 8.46 -23.27
CA GLY A 457 -17.79 9.76 -23.91
C GLY A 457 -17.19 10.86 -23.02
N ASN A 458 -16.91 10.57 -21.77
CA ASN A 458 -16.27 11.47 -20.80
C ASN A 458 -16.94 12.87 -20.73
N PRO A 459 -18.26 12.96 -20.46
CA PRO A 459 -18.94 14.24 -20.35
C PRO A 459 -18.40 15.06 -19.17
N GLY A 460 -18.51 16.37 -19.28
CA GLY A 460 -18.07 17.28 -18.20
C GLY A 460 -18.99 17.22 -16.97
N PRO A 461 -18.55 17.76 -15.81
CA PRO A 461 -19.31 17.67 -14.56
C PRO A 461 -20.65 18.44 -14.59
N GLN A 462 -20.80 19.45 -15.45
CA GLN A 462 -22.05 20.20 -15.63
C GLN A 462 -22.92 19.66 -16.79
N ASP A 463 -22.48 18.59 -17.46
CA ASP A 463 -23.30 17.98 -18.51
C ASP A 463 -24.59 17.40 -17.91
N PRO A 464 -25.76 17.63 -18.53
CA PRO A 464 -27.01 17.07 -18.05
C PRO A 464 -26.99 15.54 -17.84
N LEU A 465 -26.21 14.82 -18.65
CA LEU A 465 -26.06 13.37 -18.52
C LEU A 465 -25.39 13.02 -17.21
N THR A 466 -24.27 13.68 -16.88
CA THR A 466 -23.54 13.51 -15.62
C THR A 466 -24.42 13.85 -14.43
N ARG A 467 -25.04 15.04 -14.47
CA ARG A 467 -25.93 15.53 -13.39
C ARG A 467 -27.12 14.60 -13.13
N THR A 468 -27.69 14.03 -14.20
CA THR A 468 -28.80 13.08 -14.07
C THR A 468 -28.33 11.77 -13.46
N LEU A 469 -27.18 11.24 -13.90
CA LEU A 469 -26.67 9.98 -13.38
C LEU A 469 -26.31 10.09 -11.89
N GLU A 470 -25.63 11.15 -11.47
CA GLU A 470 -25.28 11.40 -10.06
C GLU A 470 -26.53 11.39 -9.15
N ARG A 471 -27.57 12.11 -9.53
CA ARG A 471 -28.85 12.17 -8.77
C ARG A 471 -29.60 10.85 -8.78
N ASP A 472 -29.56 10.12 -9.88
CA ASP A 472 -30.20 8.81 -9.98
C ASP A 472 -29.46 7.75 -9.17
N VAL A 473 -28.11 7.79 -9.11
CA VAL A 473 -27.30 6.96 -8.23
C VAL A 473 -27.61 7.24 -6.75
N ASP A 474 -27.67 8.51 -6.34
CA ASP A 474 -28.05 8.88 -4.96
C ASP A 474 -29.45 8.37 -4.57
N ALA A 475 -30.36 8.35 -5.52
CA ALA A 475 -31.76 7.96 -5.27
C ALA A 475 -31.98 6.44 -5.17
N LEU A 476 -30.94 5.62 -5.41
CA LEU A 476 -31.04 4.16 -5.31
C LEU A 476 -31.26 3.73 -3.88
N GLN A 477 -32.19 2.81 -3.71
CA GLN A 477 -32.49 2.16 -2.44
C GLN A 477 -32.63 0.66 -2.66
N VAL A 478 -32.16 -0.11 -1.67
CA VAL A 478 -32.22 -1.57 -1.69
C VAL A 478 -32.75 -2.09 -0.36
N THR A 479 -33.25 -3.31 -0.37
CA THR A 479 -33.57 -4.01 0.87
C THR A 479 -32.36 -4.86 1.25
N ASN A 480 -31.73 -4.54 2.37
CA ASN A 480 -30.61 -5.29 2.92
C ASN A 480 -31.07 -6.71 3.27
N PRO A 481 -30.50 -7.77 2.69
CA PRO A 481 -30.93 -9.14 2.91
C PRO A 481 -30.68 -9.65 4.33
N ILE A 482 -29.73 -9.05 5.07
CA ILE A 482 -29.39 -9.43 6.45
C ILE A 482 -30.34 -8.77 7.44
N THR A 483 -30.55 -7.45 7.31
CA THR A 483 -31.34 -6.66 8.26
C THR A 483 -32.83 -6.56 7.88
N ASN A 484 -33.17 -6.87 6.62
CA ASN A 484 -34.50 -6.67 6.01
C ASN A 484 -34.99 -5.21 6.08
N ARG A 485 -34.09 -4.25 6.05
CA ARG A 485 -34.38 -2.80 6.02
C ARG A 485 -34.17 -2.25 4.62
N VAL A 486 -34.92 -1.21 4.28
CA VAL A 486 -34.69 -0.43 3.07
C VAL A 486 -33.63 0.60 3.39
N GLU A 487 -32.56 0.62 2.61
CA GLU A 487 -31.37 1.44 2.84
C GLU A 487 -30.95 2.16 1.53
N LYS A 488 -30.33 3.31 1.66
CA LYS A 488 -29.66 3.99 0.55
C LYS A 488 -28.27 3.38 0.33
N LEU A 489 -27.84 3.33 -0.93
CA LEU A 489 -26.47 2.92 -1.28
C LEU A 489 -25.48 4.08 -1.10
N ASN A 490 -25.84 5.30 -1.50
CA ASN A 490 -24.96 6.46 -1.38
C ASN A 490 -24.92 7.04 0.04
N VAL A 491 -23.72 7.34 0.56
CA VAL A 491 -23.48 8.11 1.79
C VAL A 491 -22.90 9.48 1.44
N PHE A 492 -21.86 9.52 0.60
CA PHE A 492 -21.27 10.73 0.06
C PHE A 492 -20.99 10.57 -1.43
N MET A 493 -20.91 11.71 -2.12
CA MET A 493 -20.54 11.76 -3.53
C MET A 493 -19.50 12.86 -3.76
N ALA A 494 -18.46 12.53 -4.54
CA ALA A 494 -17.42 13.45 -4.95
C ALA A 494 -17.34 13.51 -6.48
N ASP A 495 -17.44 14.71 -7.04
CA ASP A 495 -17.16 14.97 -8.44
C ASP A 495 -15.65 15.18 -8.68
N ARG A 496 -15.24 15.45 -9.92
CA ARG A 496 -13.84 15.72 -10.25
C ARG A 496 -13.23 16.87 -9.47
N ALA A 497 -14.00 17.90 -9.14
CA ALA A 497 -13.47 19.05 -8.42
C ALA A 497 -13.18 18.69 -6.96
N GLU A 498 -14.09 17.96 -6.32
CA GLU A 498 -13.86 17.44 -4.98
C GLU A 498 -12.75 16.37 -4.97
N MET A 499 -12.76 15.42 -5.90
CA MET A 499 -11.70 14.41 -6.00
C MET A 499 -10.30 15.03 -6.20
N THR A 500 -10.21 16.21 -6.85
CA THR A 500 -8.94 16.97 -6.95
C THR A 500 -8.48 17.44 -5.56
N LEU A 501 -9.39 17.94 -4.75
CA LEU A 501 -9.08 18.34 -3.37
C LEU A 501 -8.68 17.13 -2.51
N LEU A 502 -9.30 15.98 -2.75
CA LEU A 502 -9.02 14.73 -2.03
C LEU A 502 -7.81 13.94 -2.57
N HIS A 503 -6.99 14.51 -3.45
CA HIS A 503 -5.81 13.86 -4.04
C HIS A 503 -6.09 12.58 -4.87
N MET A 504 -7.30 12.46 -5.44
CA MET A 504 -7.75 11.31 -6.23
C MET A 504 -7.61 11.51 -7.75
N ILE A 505 -7.19 12.68 -8.22
CA ILE A 505 -7.04 13.02 -9.65
C ILE A 505 -5.58 13.13 -10.02
N THR A 506 -5.12 12.28 -10.93
CA THR A 506 -3.71 12.24 -11.37
C THR A 506 -3.40 13.25 -12.48
N SER A 507 -2.11 13.39 -12.81
CA SER A 507 -1.64 14.19 -13.95
C SER A 507 -2.10 13.66 -15.32
N ASN A 508 -2.64 12.44 -15.39
CA ASN A 508 -3.22 11.87 -16.61
C ASN A 508 -4.76 12.04 -16.63
N PRO A 509 -5.30 13.03 -17.37
CA PRO A 509 -6.74 13.27 -17.40
C PRO A 509 -7.58 12.07 -17.89
N ALA A 510 -6.97 11.17 -18.67
CA ALA A 510 -7.66 9.96 -19.12
C ALA A 510 -7.96 8.99 -17.98
N ARG A 511 -7.19 9.01 -16.88
CA ARG A 511 -7.40 8.17 -15.68
C ARG A 511 -8.39 8.77 -14.69
N SER A 512 -8.85 10.01 -14.91
CA SER A 512 -9.74 10.71 -13.99
C SER A 512 -11.19 10.22 -14.13
N PRO A 513 -11.81 9.62 -13.09
CA PRO A 513 -13.20 9.20 -13.14
C PRO A 513 -14.14 10.37 -13.28
N SER A 514 -15.38 10.12 -13.65
CA SER A 514 -16.42 11.14 -13.75
C SER A 514 -16.86 11.64 -12.37
N PHE A 515 -17.09 10.70 -11.46
CA PHE A 515 -17.38 10.94 -10.04
C PHE A 515 -17.15 9.65 -9.25
N THR A 516 -17.14 9.74 -7.93
CA THR A 516 -17.07 8.61 -7.00
C THR A 516 -18.28 8.66 -6.06
N MET A 517 -18.92 7.53 -5.84
CA MET A 517 -19.89 7.33 -4.77
C MET A 517 -19.16 6.66 -3.59
N PHE A 518 -19.15 7.30 -2.43
CA PHE A 518 -18.79 6.66 -1.17
C PHE A 518 -20.04 5.99 -0.62
N GLY A 519 -20.03 4.69 -0.52
CA GLY A 519 -21.22 3.87 -0.32
C GLY A 519 -21.61 3.65 1.14
N ASN A 520 -22.69 2.92 1.32
CA ASN A 520 -23.00 2.29 2.60
C ASN A 520 -22.12 1.03 2.72
N PRO A 521 -21.29 0.89 3.75
CA PRO A 521 -20.24 -0.11 3.80
C PRO A 521 -20.71 -1.57 3.90
N ASP A 522 -22.04 -1.82 3.99
CA ASP A 522 -22.58 -3.16 3.85
C ASP A 522 -22.55 -3.67 2.39
N TYR A 523 -22.35 -2.78 1.40
CA TYR A 523 -22.58 -3.08 -0.01
C TYR A 523 -21.33 -2.97 -0.86
N PHE A 524 -21.01 -4.06 -1.57
CA PHE A 524 -20.05 -4.06 -2.67
C PHE A 524 -20.79 -3.79 -3.99
N ASN A 525 -20.36 -2.79 -4.73
CA ASN A 525 -21.08 -2.25 -5.88
C ASN A 525 -20.41 -2.67 -7.20
N GLU A 526 -21.17 -3.38 -8.04
CA GLU A 526 -20.73 -3.89 -9.34
C GLU A 526 -21.60 -3.41 -10.50
N THR A 527 -21.28 -3.86 -11.71
CA THR A 527 -22.15 -3.82 -12.88
C THR A 527 -22.40 -5.23 -13.41
N SER A 528 -23.60 -5.49 -13.92
CA SER A 528 -24.02 -6.79 -14.42
C SER A 528 -23.19 -7.30 -15.62
N SER A 529 -22.51 -6.41 -16.35
CA SER A 529 -21.66 -6.79 -17.49
C SER A 529 -20.36 -7.45 -17.06
N ALA A 530 -19.88 -7.18 -15.85
CA ALA A 530 -18.62 -7.69 -15.35
C ALA A 530 -18.76 -8.94 -14.47
N SER A 531 -19.92 -9.16 -13.88
CA SER A 531 -20.19 -10.28 -12.97
C SER A 531 -20.34 -11.65 -13.65
N THR A 532 -19.84 -11.80 -14.87
CA THR A 532 -19.94 -13.05 -15.65
C THR A 532 -19.39 -14.29 -14.97
N GLY A 533 -18.79 -14.17 -13.78
CA GLY A 533 -18.27 -15.30 -12.98
C GLY A 533 -19.24 -15.86 -11.93
N LEU A 534 -20.22 -15.09 -11.46
CA LEU A 534 -21.04 -15.45 -10.30
C LEU A 534 -22.42 -16.03 -10.67
N GLY A 535 -22.81 -16.03 -11.95
CA GLY A 535 -24.01 -16.71 -12.43
C GLY A 535 -25.35 -16.12 -11.96
N HIS A 536 -25.36 -14.87 -11.47
CA HIS A 536 -26.58 -14.21 -11.02
C HIS A 536 -27.34 -13.57 -12.17
N ASP A 537 -28.62 -13.94 -12.30
CA ASP A 537 -29.55 -13.38 -13.30
C ASP A 537 -30.37 -12.25 -12.67
N CYS A 538 -29.90 -11.01 -12.87
CA CYS A 538 -30.63 -9.82 -12.47
C CYS A 538 -31.89 -9.52 -13.30
N SER A 539 -32.30 -10.40 -14.21
CA SER A 539 -33.53 -10.21 -15.01
C SER A 539 -34.79 -10.24 -14.15
N GLN A 540 -34.69 -10.69 -12.90
CA GLN A 540 -35.81 -10.76 -11.95
C GLN A 540 -35.43 -10.08 -10.62
N ALA A 541 -36.02 -8.94 -10.30
CA ALA A 541 -35.93 -8.36 -8.96
C ALA A 541 -36.51 -9.32 -7.91
N PRO A 542 -35.86 -9.56 -6.76
CA PRO A 542 -34.77 -8.79 -6.11
C PRO A 542 -33.33 -9.32 -6.40
N ALA A 543 -33.11 -10.04 -7.46
CA ALA A 543 -31.87 -10.76 -7.74
C ALA A 543 -30.62 -9.86 -8.01
N CYS A 544 -30.77 -8.52 -7.98
CA CYS A 544 -29.66 -7.58 -8.12
C CYS A 544 -29.06 -7.11 -6.79
N VAL A 545 -29.47 -7.72 -5.68
CA VAL A 545 -28.94 -7.49 -4.33
C VAL A 545 -28.89 -8.84 -3.63
N PHE A 546 -27.71 -9.31 -3.28
CA PHE A 546 -27.55 -10.63 -2.70
C PHE A 546 -26.34 -10.69 -1.77
N GLU A 547 -26.36 -11.60 -0.81
CA GLU A 547 -25.25 -11.87 0.11
C GLU A 547 -24.22 -12.77 -0.58
N GLY A 548 -22.96 -12.33 -0.60
CA GLY A 548 -21.80 -13.05 -1.13
C GLY A 548 -20.97 -13.68 -0.01
N PRO A 549 -21.13 -14.99 0.31
CA PRO A 549 -20.52 -15.58 1.51
C PRO A 549 -19.00 -15.80 1.40
N GLY A 550 -18.39 -15.43 0.31
CA GLY A 550 -16.95 -15.59 0.06
C GLY A 550 -16.07 -14.52 0.68
N PHE A 551 -16.63 -13.34 0.92
CA PHE A 551 -15.98 -12.17 1.49
C PHE A 551 -16.98 -11.44 2.41
N ALA A 552 -16.52 -10.82 3.48
CA ALA A 552 -17.42 -10.17 4.45
C ALA A 552 -16.80 -8.94 5.14
N TRP A 553 -15.66 -8.48 4.65
CA TRP A 553 -14.90 -7.42 5.26
C TRP A 553 -14.65 -6.30 4.24
N ASN A 554 -15.68 -5.45 4.11
CA ASN A 554 -15.72 -4.40 3.10
C ASN A 554 -14.79 -3.24 3.46
N HIS A 555 -14.03 -2.77 2.47
CA HIS A 555 -13.12 -1.63 2.57
C HIS A 555 -13.19 -0.80 1.28
N GLY A 556 -12.27 0.15 1.07
CA GLY A 556 -12.30 0.98 -0.12
C GLY A 556 -13.16 2.22 0.02
N ASP A 557 -13.55 2.61 1.23
CA ASP A 557 -14.49 3.71 1.44
C ASP A 557 -13.97 4.76 2.47
N VAL A 558 -14.81 5.73 2.84
CA VAL A 558 -14.48 6.91 3.65
C VAL A 558 -14.79 6.76 5.14
N GLN A 559 -15.57 5.75 5.52
CA GLN A 559 -16.00 5.57 6.91
C GLN A 559 -14.80 5.40 7.85
N LYS A 560 -14.90 6.02 9.01
CA LYS A 560 -13.82 6.03 9.99
C LYS A 560 -13.38 4.63 10.45
N GLN A 561 -14.27 3.66 10.41
CA GLN A 561 -13.95 2.25 10.75
C GLN A 561 -13.07 1.59 9.69
N ILE A 562 -13.09 2.08 8.45
CA ILE A 562 -12.27 1.64 7.32
C ILE A 562 -10.96 2.47 7.32
N THR A 563 -11.07 3.77 7.33
CA THR A 563 -9.97 4.69 7.07
C THR A 563 -9.04 4.96 8.26
N ARG A 564 -9.51 4.74 9.51
CA ARG A 564 -8.67 4.92 10.70
C ARG A 564 -8.01 3.61 11.09
N THR A 565 -6.81 3.42 10.62
CA THR A 565 -5.94 2.28 10.89
C THR A 565 -4.98 2.53 12.06
N TRP A 566 -3.80 1.94 12.06
CA TRP A 566 -2.79 2.08 13.08
C TRP A 566 -1.38 1.97 12.49
N MET A 567 -0.39 2.45 13.22
CA MET A 567 1.01 2.15 12.93
C MET A 567 1.79 1.89 14.20
N GLY A 568 2.84 1.06 14.13
CA GLY A 568 3.79 0.78 15.21
C GLY A 568 5.22 1.06 14.78
N MET A 569 6.01 1.68 15.67
CA MET A 569 7.42 1.93 15.45
C MET A 569 8.22 1.43 16.65
N VAL A 570 9.31 0.69 16.38
CA VAL A 570 10.26 0.19 17.37
C VAL A 570 11.67 0.33 16.83
N GLY A 571 12.61 0.78 17.66
CA GLY A 571 14.01 0.80 17.28
C GLY A 571 14.75 2.01 17.80
N PRO A 572 16.05 2.14 17.45
CA PRO A 572 16.86 3.27 17.88
C PRO A 572 16.26 4.59 17.40
N GLY A 573 16.09 5.54 18.31
CA GLY A 573 15.53 6.85 18.02
C GLY A 573 14.02 6.95 18.15
N VAL A 574 13.29 5.86 18.41
CA VAL A 574 11.86 5.87 18.69
C VAL A 574 11.64 5.96 20.19
N ILE A 575 10.73 6.84 20.65
CA ILE A 575 10.35 6.92 22.06
C ILE A 575 9.44 5.75 22.49
N HIS A 576 9.46 5.43 23.76
CA HIS A 576 8.58 4.41 24.34
C HIS A 576 7.29 5.06 24.87
N ALA A 577 6.42 5.51 23.97
CA ALA A 577 5.14 6.11 24.35
C ALA A 577 4.06 5.05 24.63
N GLY A 578 4.31 3.78 24.26
CA GLY A 578 3.28 2.74 24.33
C GLY A 578 2.21 3.00 23.26
N ARG A 579 0.98 3.31 23.67
CA ARG A 579 -0.11 3.68 22.74
C ARG A 579 -0.37 5.19 22.80
N ASP A 580 -0.44 5.82 21.63
CA ASP A 580 -0.90 7.21 21.46
C ASP A 580 -2.03 7.28 20.42
N ASP A 581 -3.16 7.85 20.83
CA ASP A 581 -4.34 8.04 19.98
C ASP A 581 -4.61 9.54 19.71
N ARG A 582 -3.64 10.45 19.95
CA ARG A 582 -3.81 11.91 19.88
C ARG A 582 -3.21 12.51 18.61
N VAL A 583 -2.00 12.06 18.25
CA VAL A 583 -1.28 12.61 17.10
C VAL A 583 -1.94 12.12 15.81
N PHE A 584 -2.46 13.06 15.03
CA PHE A 584 -2.96 12.76 13.69
C PHE A 584 -1.79 12.46 12.76
N SER A 585 -1.86 11.33 12.07
CA SER A 585 -0.92 10.94 11.03
C SER A 585 -1.66 10.16 9.93
N ASP A 586 -1.05 10.04 8.77
CA ASP A 586 -1.51 9.16 7.71
C ASP A 586 -0.35 8.42 7.03
N HIS A 587 -0.65 7.57 6.08
CA HIS A 587 0.31 6.72 5.39
C HIS A 587 1.47 7.48 4.73
N THR A 588 1.25 8.73 4.30
CA THR A 588 2.33 9.53 3.71
C THR A 588 3.43 9.88 4.72
N ASP A 589 3.15 9.82 6.02
CA ASP A 589 4.10 10.20 7.08
C ASP A 589 5.13 9.09 7.40
N LEU A 590 4.84 7.82 7.00
CA LEU A 590 5.70 6.68 7.36
C LEU A 590 7.06 6.76 6.65
N ARG A 591 7.06 6.94 5.35
CA ARG A 591 8.31 6.99 4.58
C ARG A 591 9.25 8.12 5.02
N PRO A 592 8.85 9.40 5.08
CA PRO A 592 9.75 10.46 5.54
C PRO A 592 10.26 10.22 6.97
N THR A 593 9.45 9.64 7.85
CA THR A 593 9.88 9.29 9.22
C THR A 593 10.93 8.19 9.22
N MET A 594 10.72 7.13 8.43
CA MET A 594 11.64 5.99 8.31
C MET A 594 12.99 6.42 7.73
N ILE A 595 13.00 7.15 6.62
CA ILE A 595 14.26 7.57 5.98
C ILE A 595 15.00 8.65 6.79
N ALA A 596 14.30 9.53 7.52
CA ALA A 596 14.91 10.48 8.43
C ALA A 596 15.67 9.76 9.57
N LEU A 597 15.05 8.74 10.18
CA LEU A 597 15.72 7.91 11.19
C LEU A 597 16.90 7.12 10.61
N ALA A 598 16.79 6.63 9.39
CA ALA A 598 17.87 5.95 8.68
C ALA A 598 19.00 6.90 8.24
N GLY A 599 18.83 8.22 8.36
CA GLY A 599 19.80 9.24 7.93
C GLY A 599 19.90 9.35 6.41
N LEU A 600 18.83 9.06 5.70
CA LEU A 600 18.72 9.12 4.25
C LEU A 600 17.80 10.28 3.84
N LYS A 601 17.74 10.54 2.53
CA LYS A 601 16.87 11.55 1.92
C LYS A 601 16.40 11.08 0.55
N ASP A 602 15.14 11.34 0.23
CA ASP A 602 14.59 11.19 -1.12
C ASP A 602 14.94 12.40 -2.00
N ASP A 603 14.81 12.23 -3.31
CA ASP A 603 15.05 13.29 -4.30
C ASP A 603 13.76 14.06 -4.66
N TYR A 604 12.70 13.84 -3.90
CA TYR A 604 11.43 14.53 -4.03
C TYR A 604 10.86 14.89 -2.66
N ALA A 605 10.00 15.90 -2.61
CA ALA A 605 9.30 16.27 -1.39
C ALA A 605 8.07 15.36 -1.19
N HIS A 606 7.91 14.86 0.04
CA HIS A 606 6.76 14.04 0.42
C HIS A 606 5.48 14.89 0.63
N ASP A 607 4.32 14.25 0.59
CA ASP A 607 3.08 14.84 1.09
C ASP A 607 2.92 14.62 2.60
N GLY A 608 3.65 13.67 3.13
CA GLY A 608 3.78 13.42 4.54
C GLY A 608 4.84 14.29 5.23
N ARG A 609 4.93 14.11 6.53
CA ARG A 609 5.91 14.77 7.41
C ARG A 609 6.64 13.75 8.29
N VAL A 610 7.77 14.16 8.86
CA VAL A 610 8.42 13.36 9.91
C VAL A 610 7.63 13.47 11.22
N LEU A 611 7.29 12.33 11.81
CA LEU A 611 6.49 12.22 13.05
C LEU A 611 7.39 12.40 14.28
N ILE A 612 7.91 13.62 14.46
CA ILE A 612 8.89 13.91 15.53
C ILE A 612 8.31 13.76 16.93
N GLU A 613 6.99 13.78 17.09
CA GLU A 613 6.30 13.53 18.36
C GLU A 613 6.57 12.11 18.90
N PHE A 614 6.99 11.18 18.04
CA PHE A 614 7.30 9.80 18.40
C PHE A 614 8.80 9.50 18.41
N LEU A 615 9.65 10.53 18.21
CA LEU A 615 11.08 10.36 18.07
C LEU A 615 11.87 11.00 19.22
N ASP A 616 12.98 10.37 19.59
CA ASP A 616 13.91 10.90 20.58
C ASP A 616 14.65 12.11 20.02
N ASP A 617 14.73 13.21 20.75
CA ASP A 617 15.46 14.42 20.36
C ASP A 617 16.89 14.14 19.88
N HIS A 618 17.57 13.13 20.45
CA HIS A 618 18.94 12.78 20.06
C HIS A 618 19.02 12.13 18.67
N ALA A 619 17.95 11.49 18.22
CA ALA A 619 17.85 10.89 16.90
C ALA A 619 17.48 11.89 15.81
N LEU A 620 17.02 13.07 16.18
CA LEU A 620 16.56 14.11 15.26
C LEU A 620 17.71 15.02 14.77
N PRO A 621 17.62 15.56 13.54
CA PRO A 621 18.40 16.71 13.11
C PRO A 621 18.26 17.88 14.10
N LYS A 622 19.28 18.73 14.20
CA LYS A 622 19.26 19.84 15.17
C LYS A 622 18.10 20.81 14.97
N SER A 623 17.67 20.99 13.73
CA SER A 623 16.52 21.82 13.33
C SER A 623 15.19 21.34 13.89
N LEU A 624 15.05 20.05 14.17
CA LEU A 624 13.81 19.42 14.66
C LEU A 624 13.80 19.21 16.18
N ARG A 625 14.95 19.31 16.85
CA ARG A 625 15.06 19.07 18.29
C ARG A 625 14.23 20.08 19.07
N ARG A 626 13.22 19.59 19.82
CA ARG A 626 12.29 20.42 20.60
C ARG A 626 11.65 21.56 19.78
N SER A 627 11.38 21.28 18.50
CA SER A 627 10.81 22.28 17.60
C SER A 627 9.28 22.27 17.70
N GLU A 628 8.73 23.05 18.65
CA GLU A 628 7.29 23.29 18.73
C GLU A 628 6.74 23.87 17.43
N ASN A 629 7.49 24.77 16.80
CA ASN A 629 7.14 25.38 15.51
C ASN A 629 6.98 24.36 14.37
N PHE A 630 7.83 23.32 14.36
CA PHE A 630 7.67 22.24 13.38
C PHE A 630 6.40 21.45 13.64
N ILE A 631 6.16 21.10 14.91
CA ILE A 631 4.98 20.29 15.28
C ILE A 631 3.69 21.03 14.92
N GLU A 632 3.55 22.28 15.33
CA GLU A 632 2.33 23.07 15.09
C GLU A 632 2.08 23.26 13.59
N LEU A 633 3.12 23.64 12.83
CA LEU A 633 3.00 23.79 11.38
C LEU A 633 2.66 22.48 10.68
N ALA A 634 3.30 21.38 11.08
CA ALA A 634 3.08 20.06 10.50
C ALA A 634 1.68 19.52 10.82
N GLN A 635 1.18 19.71 12.03
CA GLN A 635 -0.17 19.30 12.40
C GLN A 635 -1.25 20.07 11.65
N VAL A 636 -1.14 21.40 11.56
CA VAL A 636 -2.12 22.20 10.81
C VAL A 636 -2.04 21.92 9.31
N TYR A 637 -0.84 21.63 8.78
CA TYR A 637 -0.67 21.21 7.39
C TYR A 637 -1.43 19.92 7.09
N LYS A 638 -1.37 18.93 7.98
CA LYS A 638 -2.13 17.68 7.78
C LYS A 638 -3.64 17.91 7.81
N GLN A 639 -4.16 18.77 8.70
CA GLN A 639 -5.58 19.13 8.70
C GLN A 639 -6.02 19.90 7.47
N LEU A 640 -5.09 20.64 6.84
CA LEU A 640 -5.32 21.39 5.61
C LEU A 640 -5.27 20.50 4.36
N ASN A 641 -4.31 19.55 4.30
CA ASN A 641 -3.93 18.87 3.06
C ASN A 641 -4.31 17.38 2.99
N ALA A 642 -4.41 16.69 4.11
CA ALA A 642 -4.77 15.27 4.09
C ALA A 642 -6.23 15.06 3.63
N PRO A 643 -6.53 14.05 2.81
CA PRO A 643 -7.90 13.73 2.38
C PRO A 643 -8.86 13.55 3.56
N LEU A 644 -8.38 12.95 4.65
CA LEU A 644 -9.13 12.70 5.89
C LEU A 644 -8.82 13.72 6.99
N GLY A 645 -8.15 14.82 6.64
CA GLY A 645 -8.04 16.01 7.46
C GLY A 645 -9.34 16.83 7.49
N SER A 646 -9.35 17.90 8.29
CA SER A 646 -10.56 18.73 8.47
C SER A 646 -11.07 19.30 7.16
N VAL A 647 -10.19 19.82 6.29
CA VAL A 647 -10.60 20.40 5.01
C VAL A 647 -11.22 19.34 4.10
N GLY A 648 -10.60 18.16 3.97
CA GLY A 648 -11.11 17.10 3.10
C GLY A 648 -12.47 16.57 3.55
N LEU A 649 -12.65 16.30 4.85
CA LEU A 649 -13.93 15.80 5.37
C LEU A 649 -15.05 16.81 5.26
N ASP A 650 -14.77 18.09 5.51
CA ASP A 650 -15.79 19.14 5.43
C ASP A 650 -16.12 19.51 3.97
N SER A 651 -15.12 19.52 3.07
CA SER A 651 -15.37 19.72 1.65
C SER A 651 -16.18 18.57 1.04
N LEU A 652 -15.96 17.33 1.46
CA LEU A 652 -16.75 16.18 0.99
C LEU A 652 -18.24 16.31 1.39
N ARG A 653 -18.53 16.81 2.59
CA ARG A 653 -19.92 17.11 3.02
C ARG A 653 -20.54 18.19 2.15
N LEU A 654 -19.78 19.26 1.87
CA LEU A 654 -20.21 20.35 1.00
C LEU A 654 -20.45 19.86 -0.43
N ALA A 655 -19.55 19.03 -0.97
CA ALA A 655 -19.64 18.44 -2.31
C ALA A 655 -20.89 17.56 -2.44
N ASN A 656 -21.09 16.61 -1.54
CA ASN A 656 -22.25 15.73 -1.55
C ASN A 656 -23.57 16.52 -1.62
N ARG A 657 -23.76 17.50 -0.74
CA ARG A 657 -24.94 18.34 -0.72
C ARG A 657 -25.13 19.13 -2.02
N SER A 658 -24.04 19.67 -2.58
CA SER A 658 -24.08 20.50 -3.78
C SER A 658 -24.33 19.69 -5.06
N ILE A 659 -23.72 18.52 -5.16
CA ILE A 659 -23.89 17.59 -6.28
C ILE A 659 -25.34 17.09 -6.33
N LEU A 660 -25.94 16.81 -5.19
CA LEU A 660 -27.33 16.35 -5.10
C LEU A 660 -28.37 17.48 -5.20
N GLY A 661 -27.92 18.71 -5.06
CA GLY A 661 -28.74 19.92 -5.19
C GLY A 661 -29.11 20.30 -6.62
N ASP A 662 -29.62 21.54 -6.80
CA ASP A 662 -29.92 22.08 -8.11
C ASP A 662 -28.67 22.51 -8.89
N ASP A 663 -28.79 22.69 -10.20
CA ASP A 663 -27.66 23.01 -11.07
C ASP A 663 -27.08 24.42 -10.84
N ALA A 664 -27.86 25.34 -10.31
CA ALA A 664 -27.39 26.69 -9.97
C ALA A 664 -26.54 26.68 -8.70
N GLY A 665 -26.96 25.94 -7.67
CA GLY A 665 -26.19 25.68 -6.46
C GLY A 665 -24.88 24.92 -6.77
N TYR A 666 -24.96 23.90 -7.63
CA TYR A 666 -23.80 23.15 -8.08
C TYR A 666 -22.78 24.02 -8.84
N ALA A 667 -23.24 24.90 -9.75
CA ALA A 667 -22.33 25.84 -10.44
C ALA A 667 -21.59 26.77 -9.46
N LYS A 668 -22.27 27.20 -8.37
CA LYS A 668 -21.67 27.99 -7.30
C LYS A 668 -20.65 27.16 -6.52
N PHE A 669 -20.97 25.92 -6.20
CA PHE A 669 -20.05 24.98 -5.55
C PHE A 669 -18.77 24.80 -6.35
N LEU A 670 -18.84 24.55 -7.66
CA LEU A 670 -17.66 24.39 -8.52
C LEU A 670 -16.70 25.58 -8.44
N ALA A 671 -17.24 26.81 -8.40
CA ALA A 671 -16.40 28.00 -8.24
C ALA A 671 -15.78 28.08 -6.82
N THR A 672 -16.55 27.71 -5.80
CA THR A 672 -16.11 27.72 -4.40
C THR A 672 -15.00 26.67 -4.14
N ILE A 673 -15.21 25.44 -4.59
CA ILE A 673 -14.25 24.36 -4.37
C ILE A 673 -12.94 24.59 -5.16
N ALA A 674 -13.02 25.14 -6.37
CA ALA A 674 -11.84 25.51 -7.15
C ALA A 674 -10.99 26.61 -6.45
N ASP A 675 -11.63 27.59 -5.82
CA ASP A 675 -10.95 28.62 -5.03
C ASP A 675 -10.32 28.05 -3.77
N ILE A 676 -11.02 27.18 -3.04
CA ILE A 676 -10.48 26.48 -1.86
C ILE A 676 -9.28 25.64 -2.25
N THR A 677 -9.39 24.81 -3.29
CA THR A 677 -8.30 23.95 -3.79
C THR A 677 -7.07 24.79 -4.17
N THR A 678 -7.29 25.89 -4.90
CA THR A 678 -6.19 26.81 -5.28
C THR A 678 -5.48 27.39 -4.05
N GLN A 679 -6.23 27.83 -3.03
CA GLN A 679 -5.63 28.40 -1.82
C GLN A 679 -4.93 27.33 -0.98
N ARG A 680 -5.52 26.12 -0.84
CA ARG A 680 -4.92 24.99 -0.17
C ARG A 680 -3.61 24.57 -0.82
N ASP A 681 -3.61 24.38 -2.15
CA ASP A 681 -2.42 23.95 -2.90
C ASP A 681 -1.28 24.98 -2.83
N ALA A 682 -1.61 26.26 -2.98
CA ALA A 682 -0.62 27.33 -2.84
C ALA A 682 0.01 27.34 -1.45
N LEU A 683 -0.80 27.15 -0.40
CA LEU A 683 -0.29 27.13 0.97
C LEU A 683 0.50 25.85 1.27
N ALA A 684 0.04 24.70 0.80
CA ALA A 684 0.77 23.43 0.90
C ALA A 684 2.12 23.50 0.19
N ALA A 685 2.20 24.13 -0.97
CA ALA A 685 3.43 24.35 -1.71
C ALA A 685 4.42 25.29 -0.97
N GLU A 686 3.94 26.20 -0.10
CA GLU A 686 4.79 27.00 0.77
C GLU A 686 5.28 26.22 2.00
N ILE A 687 4.43 25.33 2.58
CA ILE A 687 4.71 24.60 3.82
C ILE A 687 5.61 23.38 3.59
N LYS A 688 5.31 22.54 2.59
CA LYS A 688 6.05 21.30 2.33
C LYS A 688 7.58 21.50 2.26
N PRO A 689 8.11 22.46 1.50
CA PRO A 689 9.55 22.66 1.44
C PRO A 689 10.18 23.07 2.78
N LEU A 690 9.44 23.73 3.66
CA LEU A 690 9.94 24.12 4.98
C LEU A 690 10.04 22.90 5.91
N LEU A 691 9.01 22.03 5.91
CA LEU A 691 9.04 20.79 6.66
C LEU A 691 10.15 19.86 6.15
N GLU A 692 10.31 19.76 4.83
CA GLU A 692 11.36 18.98 4.17
C GLU A 692 12.77 19.51 4.53
N ALA A 693 13.00 20.81 4.39
CA ALA A 693 14.28 21.44 4.70
C ALA A 693 14.63 21.35 6.21
N ALA A 694 13.62 21.40 7.08
CA ALA A 694 13.83 21.18 8.50
C ALA A 694 14.21 19.72 8.79
N ALA A 695 13.55 18.77 8.16
CA ALA A 695 13.78 17.35 8.38
C ALA A 695 15.12 16.85 7.80
N PHE A 696 15.47 17.30 6.58
CA PHE A 696 16.56 16.68 5.84
C PHE A 696 17.76 17.63 5.58
N ASP A 697 17.55 18.95 5.57
CA ASP A 697 18.61 19.92 5.28
C ASP A 697 19.04 20.72 6.53
N ASN A 698 18.56 20.33 7.71
CA ASN A 698 18.87 20.96 8.99
C ASN A 698 18.61 22.48 9.04
N GLN A 699 17.52 22.92 8.39
CA GLN A 699 17.10 24.32 8.35
C GLN A 699 15.91 24.56 9.28
N PRO A 700 16.06 25.22 10.44
CA PRO A 700 14.97 25.40 11.39
C PRO A 700 13.90 26.35 10.84
N ILE A 701 12.66 26.09 11.13
CA ILE A 701 11.52 26.95 10.81
C ILE A 701 11.54 28.15 11.78
N LYS A 702 11.36 29.35 11.24
CA LYS A 702 11.32 30.59 12.04
C LYS A 702 9.92 30.79 12.61
N GLU A 703 9.80 31.11 13.88
CA GLU A 703 8.55 31.35 14.60
C GLU A 703 7.61 32.33 13.84
N GLN A 704 8.11 33.49 13.40
CA GLN A 704 7.29 34.45 12.65
C GLN A 704 6.73 33.89 11.33
N GLN A 705 7.49 33.01 10.66
CA GLN A 705 7.07 32.38 9.41
C GLN A 705 6.03 31.29 9.69
N GLU A 706 6.29 30.47 10.70
CA GLU A 706 5.35 29.45 11.17
C GLU A 706 4.03 30.07 11.58
N ASP A 707 4.01 31.04 12.49
CA ASP A 707 2.83 31.79 12.92
C ASP A 707 1.97 32.31 11.74
N GLN A 708 2.62 32.82 10.69
CA GLN A 708 1.93 33.34 9.52
C GLN A 708 1.25 32.22 8.73
N LEU A 709 1.94 31.10 8.54
CA LEU A 709 1.43 29.95 7.78
C LEU A 709 0.31 29.24 8.53
N VAL A 710 0.48 29.06 9.84
CA VAL A 710 -0.54 28.45 10.72
C VAL A 710 -1.83 29.29 10.69
N ARG A 711 -1.74 30.62 10.83
CA ARG A 711 -2.93 31.49 10.73
C ARG A 711 -3.64 31.38 9.39
N ARG A 712 -2.89 31.30 8.28
CA ARG A 712 -3.47 31.15 6.94
C ARG A 712 -4.15 29.78 6.77
N ALA A 713 -3.51 28.74 7.28
CA ALA A 713 -4.07 27.38 7.21
C ALA A 713 -5.36 27.27 8.03
N ARG A 714 -5.36 27.77 9.27
CA ARG A 714 -6.57 27.81 10.10
C ARG A 714 -7.71 28.59 9.45
N ALA A 715 -7.40 29.72 8.81
CA ALA A 715 -8.44 30.50 8.10
C ALA A 715 -9.10 29.74 6.94
N ILE A 716 -8.35 28.89 6.24
CA ILE A 716 -8.93 28.01 5.21
C ILE A 716 -9.77 26.90 5.86
N ILE A 717 -9.25 26.26 6.91
CA ILE A 717 -9.95 25.20 7.67
C ILE A 717 -11.29 25.74 8.20
N ASP A 718 -11.26 26.87 8.90
CA ASP A 718 -12.47 27.50 9.47
C ASP A 718 -13.47 27.86 8.37
N ARG A 719 -13.01 28.44 7.26
CA ARG A 719 -13.87 28.78 6.10
C ARG A 719 -14.59 27.56 5.53
N VAL A 720 -13.88 26.42 5.39
CA VAL A 720 -14.50 25.21 4.83
C VAL A 720 -15.48 24.59 5.81
N ALA A 721 -15.15 24.60 7.11
CA ALA A 721 -16.06 24.18 8.16
C ALA A 721 -17.35 25.02 8.19
N ASP A 722 -17.24 26.35 8.10
CA ASP A 722 -18.40 27.24 8.04
C ASP A 722 -19.28 26.90 6.82
N LEU A 723 -18.67 26.73 5.64
CA LEU A 723 -19.41 26.36 4.41
C LEU A 723 -20.09 24.97 4.53
N ALA A 724 -19.49 24.04 5.23
CA ALA A 724 -20.07 22.71 5.47
C ALA A 724 -21.27 22.75 6.42
N HIS A 725 -21.32 23.73 7.34
CA HIS A 725 -22.31 23.81 8.42
C HIS A 725 -23.42 24.88 8.21
N ASP A 726 -23.21 25.90 7.37
CA ASP A 726 -24.05 27.10 7.22
C ASP A 726 -25.51 26.87 6.79
N GLU A 727 -25.98 25.63 6.55
CA GLU A 727 -27.37 25.36 6.19
C GLU A 727 -28.20 24.60 7.25
N HIS A 728 -27.61 24.21 8.38
CA HIS A 728 -28.40 23.56 9.44
C HIS A 728 -29.33 24.54 10.20
N ASP A 729 -29.07 25.86 10.15
CA ASP A 729 -29.89 26.86 10.85
C ASP A 729 -31.13 27.32 10.04
N HIS A 730 -31.19 27.07 8.73
CA HIS A 730 -32.35 27.54 7.91
C HIS A 730 -33.52 26.54 7.85
N ASP A 731 -33.35 25.28 8.23
CA ASP A 731 -34.43 24.26 8.17
C ASP A 731 -35.21 24.14 9.48
N HIS A 732 -34.72 24.71 10.60
CA HIS A 732 -35.46 24.73 11.87
C HIS A 732 -36.49 25.87 12.00
N ASP A 733 -36.46 26.88 11.13
CA ASP A 733 -37.42 28.01 11.15
C ASP A 733 -38.65 27.80 10.23
N ARG A 734 -38.85 26.62 9.66
CA ARG A 734 -39.96 26.29 8.76
C ARG A 734 -40.87 25.14 9.23
N HIS A 735 -41.02 24.96 10.53
CA HIS A 735 -42.10 24.10 11.05
C HIS A 735 -42.87 24.76 12.18
#